data_4172424e299d0dc85e9e1e2bb13640c6
#
_entry.id   4172424e299d0dc85e9e1e2bb13640c6
#
_cell.length_a   1.000
_cell.length_b   1.000
_cell.length_c   1.000
_cell.angle_alpha   90.00
_cell.angle_beta   90.00
_cell.angle_gamma   90.00
#
_symmetry.space_group_name_H-M   'P 1'
#
loop_
_entity.id
_entity.type
_entity.pdbx_description
1 polymer ?
#
loop_
_entity_poly.entity_id
_entity_poly.type
_entity_poly.pdbx_seq_one_letter_code
_entity_poly.pdbx_strand_id
1 'polypeptide(L)'
;MGRFKRTTLAAVGVALVVLFAAACGSSSNKSSGSSGSSGGSKSAAAPSGVPTTGPGLTQPTTGSGSKVSGGTVYFTEGPDATPNYIFPMYTFSVCSTTNANQLMNMLYYPLYTYGENYKPTIDYNHSIGQAPVTSNSGKTYTIHLNPYKWSNGETVTARDLVFWMNVIKADAATEWCGYAPGYFPDNVTSYSAPNPSTFVINFNKAYDPEWVLYSELSQIFPMPLAWDRTSLSQPAPTSDNGHLPDTTKSGAAAIYKFLDAQSKKLADWASSPLWSVVDGPMKLQSFSTDGRAVLVPNTSWSGTPKVSIAKLVELPFTSEAAIYNQEKSGGPNAITIGNVPSQYAPQLNSLAAEGYDVNKAASYSFNYFPLNLNSNATTSPGGEPVRYIFQQAYFRNAFQHLIDQQGWIHAFLYDTADPTCGPIPLAPPSPLVNSAAISLAPCSFSPSTAKQLLTSHGWKVVPGGNTTCQNPSMCGAGIKQGEGISFNIDYESGVVSLQDEMNDLASQAKKLGITINLTTHPFSTVVSTGTPCKPSAAACKWTAQNWGAGWIYGPSYLPTGEPLYNPGSAANAGSYSDPKMTSLITQTIEGPLANESAALTAYAQYAGQQDPVIFGPTQVGTYGGNAATLVDKKLGGYSANALGFLQPQYWYFTK
;
A
#
# COMPACT_ATOMS: atom_id res chain seq x y z
N MET A 1 -9.09 -52.23 36.25
CA MET A 1 -10.52 -52.53 36.54
C MET A 1 -11.34 -51.31 36.14
N GLY A 2 -12.35 -51.51 35.31
CA GLY A 2 -13.39 -50.51 34.99
C GLY A 2 -13.51 -50.18 33.50
N ARG A 3 -14.00 -51.14 32.71
CA ARG A 3 -14.55 -50.89 31.35
C ARG A 3 -15.94 -50.27 31.43
N PHE A 4 -16.27 -49.30 30.55
CA PHE A 4 -17.64 -49.12 30.04
C PHE A 4 -17.53 -48.44 28.66
N LYS A 5 -17.82 -49.11 27.67
CA LYS A 5 -18.91 -49.44 26.70
C LYS A 5 -19.26 -48.28 25.75
N ARG A 6 -18.98 -48.57 24.48
CA ARG A 6 -19.53 -47.90 23.29
C ARG A 6 -21.03 -48.13 23.20
N THR A 7 -21.75 -47.10 22.74
CA THR A 7 -23.06 -47.29 22.09
C THR A 7 -23.12 -46.46 20.81
N THR A 8 -23.24 -47.18 19.72
CA THR A 8 -23.58 -46.72 18.39
C THR A 8 -25.08 -46.50 18.29
N LEU A 9 -25.56 -45.44 17.69
CA LEU A 9 -26.91 -45.42 17.11
C LEU A 9 -26.86 -44.74 15.72
N ALA A 10 -27.59 -45.40 14.84
CA ALA A 10 -27.58 -45.24 13.39
C ALA A 10 -28.55 -44.15 12.88
N ALA A 11 -28.32 -43.83 11.64
CA ALA A 11 -28.99 -42.89 10.76
C ALA A 11 -30.52 -43.06 10.61
N VAL A 12 -31.19 -41.95 10.33
CA VAL A 12 -32.34 -41.93 9.40
C VAL A 12 -32.30 -40.63 8.62
N GLY A 13 -32.20 -40.74 7.29
CA GLY A 13 -32.31 -39.63 6.37
C GLY A 13 -33.77 -39.34 6.02
N VAL A 14 -34.08 -38.08 5.75
CA VAL A 14 -35.28 -37.71 4.99
C VAL A 14 -34.85 -36.61 4.00
N ALA A 15 -34.93 -36.98 2.72
CA ALA A 15 -34.86 -36.07 1.59
C ALA A 15 -36.22 -35.38 1.40
N LEU A 16 -36.22 -34.07 1.25
CA LEU A 16 -37.39 -33.36 0.71
C LEU A 16 -36.93 -32.52 -0.49
N VAL A 17 -37.39 -33.00 -1.64
CA VAL A 17 -37.34 -32.29 -2.93
C VAL A 17 -38.58 -31.40 -2.99
N VAL A 18 -38.39 -30.10 -3.25
CA VAL A 18 -39.47 -29.21 -3.67
C VAL A 18 -39.07 -28.52 -4.97
N LEU A 19 -39.67 -28.98 -6.03
CA LEU A 19 -39.79 -28.30 -7.32
C LEU A 19 -40.80 -27.16 -7.19
N PHE A 20 -40.48 -25.96 -7.66
CA PHE A 20 -41.52 -25.05 -8.17
C PHE A 20 -41.12 -24.46 -9.52
N ALA A 21 -42.13 -24.48 -10.35
CA ALA A 21 -42.09 -24.22 -11.76
C ALA A 21 -42.13 -22.74 -12.11
N ALA A 22 -41.66 -22.46 -13.30
CA ALA A 22 -41.70 -21.20 -14.01
C ALA A 22 -43.14 -20.71 -14.28
N ALA A 23 -43.32 -19.38 -14.27
CA ALA A 23 -44.42 -18.75 -15.00
C ALA A 23 -43.90 -17.51 -15.72
N CYS A 24 -43.92 -17.56 -17.04
CA CYS A 24 -43.77 -16.43 -17.96
C CYS A 24 -45.00 -15.53 -17.91
N GLY A 25 -44.75 -14.22 -17.94
CA GLY A 25 -45.81 -13.24 -18.17
C GLY A 25 -45.25 -12.06 -18.95
N SER A 26 -45.47 -12.10 -20.26
CA SER A 26 -45.22 -11.01 -21.20
C SER A 26 -46.34 -9.99 -21.15
N SER A 27 -46.03 -8.70 -21.10
CA SER A 27 -46.92 -7.67 -21.65
C SER A 27 -46.12 -6.54 -22.25
N SER A 28 -46.25 -6.43 -23.55
CA SER A 28 -45.82 -5.33 -24.39
C SER A 28 -46.71 -4.11 -24.20
N ASN A 29 -46.09 -2.94 -24.08
CA ASN A 29 -46.74 -1.69 -24.50
C ASN A 29 -45.72 -0.80 -25.21
N LYS A 30 -45.96 -0.59 -26.48
CA LYS A 30 -45.35 0.45 -27.30
C LYS A 30 -46.00 1.79 -27.00
N SER A 31 -45.19 2.81 -26.74
CA SER A 31 -45.55 4.19 -27.12
C SER A 31 -44.34 4.90 -27.66
N SER A 32 -44.47 5.36 -28.87
CA SER A 32 -43.59 6.20 -29.65
C SER A 32 -43.60 7.64 -29.14
N GLY A 33 -42.42 8.27 -29.07
CA GLY A 33 -42.36 9.70 -28.80
C GLY A 33 -40.94 10.24 -28.71
N SER A 34 -40.49 10.79 -29.83
CA SER A 34 -39.64 12.03 -29.96
C SER A 34 -38.22 12.03 -29.37
N SER A 35 -37.29 12.08 -30.31
CA SER A 35 -35.90 12.52 -30.27
C SER A 35 -35.61 13.74 -29.37
N GLY A 36 -34.72 13.52 -28.40
CA GLY A 36 -33.97 14.53 -27.68
C GLY A 36 -32.58 13.98 -27.44
N SER A 37 -31.61 14.36 -28.28
CA SER A 37 -30.20 14.06 -28.13
C SER A 37 -29.64 14.89 -26.98
N SER A 38 -29.68 14.34 -25.77
CA SER A 38 -28.82 14.80 -24.69
C SER A 38 -27.73 13.74 -24.51
N GLY A 39 -26.49 14.08 -24.89
CA GLY A 39 -25.32 13.31 -24.65
C GLY A 39 -25.12 13.15 -23.14
N GLY A 40 -25.70 12.13 -22.55
CA GLY A 40 -25.43 11.73 -21.18
C GLY A 40 -24.01 11.18 -21.11
N SER A 41 -23.11 11.90 -20.44
CA SER A 41 -21.82 11.38 -20.00
C SER A 41 -22.10 10.09 -19.23
N LYS A 42 -21.69 8.95 -19.80
CA LYS A 42 -21.63 7.71 -19.01
C LYS A 42 -20.53 7.93 -17.98
N SER A 43 -20.91 8.17 -16.73
CA SER A 43 -20.03 8.03 -15.60
C SER A 43 -19.34 6.69 -15.73
N ALA A 44 -18.02 6.67 -15.61
CA ALA A 44 -17.30 5.40 -15.51
C ALA A 44 -17.90 4.66 -14.31
N ALA A 45 -18.56 3.54 -14.58
CA ALA A 45 -19.15 2.73 -13.52
C ALA A 45 -18.00 2.22 -12.66
N ALA A 46 -18.21 2.22 -11.34
CA ALA A 46 -17.32 1.47 -10.44
C ALA A 46 -17.21 0.01 -10.90
N PRO A 47 -16.07 -0.63 -10.62
CA PRO A 47 -15.92 -2.07 -10.86
C PRO A 47 -17.17 -2.80 -10.36
N SER A 48 -17.87 -3.49 -11.24
CA SER A 48 -19.09 -4.16 -10.86
C SER A 48 -18.72 -5.35 -9.97
N GLY A 49 -19.16 -5.30 -8.68
CA GLY A 49 -18.99 -6.41 -7.76
C GLY A 49 -17.98 -6.19 -6.64
N VAL A 50 -17.36 -4.99 -6.51
CA VAL A 50 -16.50 -4.69 -5.35
C VAL A 50 -17.34 -4.81 -4.06
N PRO A 51 -16.95 -5.70 -3.11
CA PRO A 51 -17.69 -5.85 -1.88
C PRO A 51 -17.62 -4.55 -1.06
N THR A 52 -18.74 -4.08 -0.59
CA THR A 52 -18.83 -2.94 0.34
C THR A 52 -18.98 -3.40 1.79
N THR A 53 -19.11 -4.70 2.00
CA THR A 53 -19.21 -5.35 3.30
C THR A 53 -18.56 -6.72 3.24
N GLY A 54 -18.00 -7.19 4.35
CA GLY A 54 -17.36 -8.50 4.43
C GLY A 54 -16.16 -8.53 5.37
N PRO A 55 -15.46 -9.66 5.46
CA PRO A 55 -14.21 -9.74 6.22
C PRO A 55 -13.22 -8.67 5.75
N GLY A 56 -12.64 -7.94 6.69
CA GLY A 56 -11.70 -6.85 6.39
C GLY A 56 -12.34 -5.51 6.00
N LEU A 57 -13.67 -5.41 5.89
CA LEU A 57 -14.40 -4.19 5.52
C LEU A 57 -15.36 -3.66 6.61
N THR A 58 -15.28 -4.20 7.82
CA THR A 58 -16.13 -3.77 8.94
C THR A 58 -15.72 -2.39 9.44
N GLN A 59 -16.68 -1.47 9.47
CA GLN A 59 -16.50 -0.14 10.04
C GLN A 59 -16.63 -0.16 11.56
N PRO A 60 -15.90 0.68 12.30
CA PRO A 60 -16.20 0.95 13.70
C PRO A 60 -17.62 1.48 13.86
N THR A 61 -18.38 0.90 14.79
CA THR A 61 -19.70 1.40 15.18
C THR A 61 -19.52 2.51 16.21
N THR A 62 -19.34 3.73 15.74
CA THR A 62 -19.07 4.86 16.62
C THR A 62 -20.33 5.66 16.95
N GLY A 63 -20.40 6.07 18.19
CA GLY A 63 -21.20 7.08 18.88
C GLY A 63 -22.62 7.41 18.40
N SER A 64 -23.61 7.10 19.22
CA SER A 64 -25.01 7.46 19.01
C SER A 64 -25.43 8.81 19.64
N GLY A 65 -24.48 9.59 20.18
CA GLY A 65 -24.73 10.86 20.85
C GLY A 65 -24.91 12.04 19.89
N SER A 66 -25.34 13.19 20.46
CA SER A 66 -25.41 14.43 19.69
C SER A 66 -24.02 14.96 19.34
N LYS A 67 -23.86 15.41 18.07
CA LYS A 67 -22.61 15.93 17.54
C LYS A 67 -22.12 17.16 18.32
N VAL A 68 -20.83 17.16 18.68
CA VAL A 68 -20.14 18.27 19.32
C VAL A 68 -18.96 18.68 18.44
N SER A 69 -18.83 19.97 18.15
CA SER A 69 -17.68 20.52 17.45
C SER A 69 -16.51 20.75 18.42
N GLY A 70 -15.29 20.64 17.93
CA GLY A 70 -14.09 20.81 18.75
C GLY A 70 -13.55 19.48 19.26
N GLY A 71 -12.71 19.55 20.29
CA GLY A 71 -12.01 18.37 20.82
C GLY A 71 -10.71 18.04 20.10
N THR A 72 -9.88 17.24 20.73
CA THR A 72 -8.59 16.77 20.19
C THR A 72 -8.65 15.25 19.97
N VAL A 73 -8.35 14.83 18.76
CA VAL A 73 -8.12 13.42 18.43
C VAL A 73 -6.65 13.10 18.66
N TYR A 74 -6.36 12.08 19.46
CA TYR A 74 -5.03 11.53 19.65
C TYR A 74 -4.91 10.22 18.88
N PHE A 75 -3.95 10.16 17.97
CA PHE A 75 -3.66 9.02 17.10
C PHE A 75 -2.33 8.38 17.48
N THR A 76 -2.27 7.03 17.55
CA THR A 76 -1.01 6.30 17.77
C THR A 76 -0.40 5.91 16.43
N GLU A 77 0.86 6.30 16.23
CA GLU A 77 1.70 5.74 15.16
C GLU A 77 2.25 4.36 15.55
N GLY A 78 2.72 3.60 14.57
CA GLY A 78 3.43 2.34 14.82
C GLY A 78 4.79 2.57 15.50
N PRO A 79 5.41 1.54 16.09
CA PRO A 79 6.73 1.67 16.69
C PRO A 79 7.77 2.14 15.68
N ASP A 80 8.53 3.17 16.03
CA ASP A 80 9.58 3.77 15.17
C ASP A 80 9.11 4.16 13.75
N ALA A 81 7.78 4.27 13.54
CA ALA A 81 7.15 4.61 12.28
C ALA A 81 6.65 6.06 12.31
N THR A 82 7.57 7.01 12.24
CA THR A 82 7.25 8.45 12.27
C THR A 82 7.36 9.09 10.89
N PRO A 83 6.53 10.11 10.55
CA PRO A 83 6.65 10.83 9.30
C PRO A 83 8.06 11.42 9.13
N ASN A 84 8.65 11.21 7.96
CA ASN A 84 9.99 11.68 7.62
C ASN A 84 10.07 12.39 6.26
N TYR A 85 8.92 12.58 5.61
CA TYR A 85 8.79 13.23 4.30
C TYR A 85 7.40 13.85 4.14
N ILE A 86 7.32 15.05 3.50
CA ILE A 86 6.06 15.81 3.40
C ILE A 86 5.66 16.19 1.97
N PHE A 87 6.57 16.10 0.99
CA PHE A 87 6.30 16.44 -0.39
C PHE A 87 5.55 15.30 -1.11
N PRO A 88 4.35 15.50 -1.71
CA PRO A 88 3.52 14.43 -2.28
C PRO A 88 4.01 13.92 -3.65
N MET A 89 5.31 13.86 -3.87
CA MET A 89 5.99 13.21 -5.00
C MET A 89 7.28 12.59 -4.44
N TYR A 90 7.19 11.39 -3.94
CA TYR A 90 8.22 10.77 -3.11
C TYR A 90 8.87 9.56 -3.79
N THR A 91 10.15 9.37 -3.48
CA THR A 91 10.93 8.21 -3.91
C THR A 91 10.56 6.96 -3.10
N PHE A 92 10.94 5.78 -3.59
CA PHE A 92 10.68 4.52 -2.88
C PHE A 92 11.27 4.51 -1.46
N SER A 93 12.44 5.14 -1.25
CA SER A 93 13.10 5.20 0.06
C SER A 93 12.29 5.89 1.18
N VAL A 94 11.28 6.66 0.83
CA VAL A 94 10.34 7.33 1.76
C VAL A 94 8.87 7.03 1.43
N CYS A 95 8.64 5.99 0.61
CA CYS A 95 7.33 5.51 0.22
C CYS A 95 6.74 4.68 1.37
N SER A 96 6.07 5.32 2.28
CA SER A 96 5.46 4.67 3.43
C SER A 96 4.05 5.17 3.70
N THR A 97 3.23 4.31 4.32
CA THR A 97 1.90 4.68 4.80
C THR A 97 1.95 5.79 5.84
N THR A 98 2.99 5.83 6.65
CA THR A 98 3.22 6.89 7.64
C THR A 98 3.35 8.26 6.98
N ASN A 99 4.09 8.38 5.90
CA ASN A 99 4.21 9.63 5.16
C ASN A 99 2.93 9.95 4.36
N ALA A 100 2.42 8.97 3.61
CA ALA A 100 1.31 9.17 2.69
C ALA A 100 -0.04 9.30 3.43
N ASN A 101 -0.40 8.31 4.24
CA ASN A 101 -1.75 8.18 4.77
C ASN A 101 -1.96 9.01 6.04
N GLN A 102 -0.92 9.10 6.88
CA GLN A 102 -1.02 9.76 8.18
C GLN A 102 -0.66 11.25 8.11
N LEU A 103 0.01 11.72 7.07
CA LEU A 103 0.38 13.12 6.93
C LEU A 103 -0.06 13.72 5.60
N MET A 104 0.53 13.29 4.47
CA MET A 104 0.39 14.00 3.19
C MET A 104 -1.06 14.06 2.68
N ASN A 105 -1.83 12.97 2.77
CA ASN A 105 -3.22 12.93 2.30
C ASN A 105 -4.19 13.79 3.11
N MET A 106 -3.81 14.21 4.32
CA MET A 106 -4.58 15.18 5.09
C MET A 106 -4.24 16.63 4.74
N LEU A 107 -3.03 16.87 4.23
CA LEU A 107 -2.54 18.19 3.83
C LEU A 107 -2.81 18.49 2.37
N TYR A 108 -2.62 17.50 1.50
CA TYR A 108 -2.74 17.63 0.04
C TYR A 108 -3.80 16.68 -0.48
N TYR A 109 -4.72 17.20 -1.28
CA TYR A 109 -5.84 16.43 -1.76
C TYR A 109 -5.58 15.94 -3.19
N PRO A 110 -5.74 14.63 -3.47
CA PRO A 110 -5.45 14.09 -4.80
C PRO A 110 -6.53 14.49 -5.82
N LEU A 111 -6.19 14.37 -7.10
CA LEU A 111 -7.15 14.56 -8.18
C LEU A 111 -8.42 13.72 -7.99
N TYR A 112 -8.23 12.46 -7.56
CA TYR A 112 -9.32 11.56 -7.22
C TYR A 112 -9.14 10.97 -5.83
N THR A 113 -10.18 11.08 -5.00
CA THR A 113 -10.26 10.45 -3.68
C THR A 113 -11.27 9.30 -3.70
N TYR A 114 -11.16 8.44 -2.70
CA TYR A 114 -12.06 7.30 -2.51
C TYR A 114 -13.15 7.63 -1.50
N GLY A 115 -14.29 6.92 -1.62
CA GLY A 115 -15.44 7.13 -0.75
C GLY A 115 -15.13 6.85 0.72
N GLU A 116 -15.89 7.50 1.60
CA GLU A 116 -15.88 7.22 3.03
C GLU A 116 -16.33 5.77 3.32
N ASN A 117 -16.04 5.31 4.54
CA ASN A 117 -16.50 4.01 5.01
C ASN A 117 -15.98 2.85 4.15
N TYR A 118 -14.69 2.90 3.81
CA TYR A 118 -14.00 1.86 3.02
C TYR A 118 -14.65 1.55 1.66
N LYS A 119 -15.45 2.47 1.12
CA LYS A 119 -15.97 2.29 -0.24
C LYS A 119 -14.82 2.33 -1.23
N PRO A 120 -14.62 1.26 -2.02
CA PRO A 120 -13.47 1.14 -2.90
C PRO A 120 -13.60 1.89 -4.22
N THR A 121 -14.58 2.79 -4.32
CA THR A 121 -14.89 3.53 -5.54
C THR A 121 -14.43 4.96 -5.44
N ILE A 122 -13.99 5.55 -6.56
CA ILE A 122 -13.69 6.98 -6.61
C ILE A 122 -14.96 7.78 -6.28
N ASP A 123 -14.83 8.70 -5.34
CA ASP A 123 -15.89 9.64 -4.99
C ASP A 123 -15.73 10.94 -5.79
N TYR A 124 -16.31 10.97 -6.97
CA TYR A 124 -16.24 12.14 -7.85
C TYR A 124 -16.88 13.40 -7.27
N ASN A 125 -17.81 13.27 -6.33
CA ASN A 125 -18.46 14.43 -5.69
C ASN A 125 -17.53 15.13 -4.70
N HIS A 126 -16.62 14.39 -4.09
CA HIS A 126 -15.63 14.91 -3.14
C HIS A 126 -14.21 14.97 -3.72
N SER A 127 -13.98 14.53 -4.95
CA SER A 127 -12.70 14.64 -5.65
C SER A 127 -12.51 16.03 -6.25
N ILE A 128 -11.26 16.40 -6.51
CA ILE A 128 -10.94 17.60 -7.31
C ILE A 128 -11.41 17.41 -8.75
N GLY A 129 -11.19 16.22 -9.33
CA GLY A 129 -11.65 15.86 -10.67
C GLY A 129 -13.07 15.27 -10.67
N GLN A 130 -13.90 15.74 -11.60
CA GLN A 130 -15.14 15.07 -11.95
C GLN A 130 -14.84 13.78 -12.74
N ALA A 131 -15.86 12.93 -12.95
CA ALA A 131 -15.72 11.76 -13.80
C ALA A 131 -15.20 12.15 -15.20
N PRO A 132 -14.13 11.55 -15.70
CA PRO A 132 -13.54 11.98 -16.96
C PRO A 132 -14.41 11.60 -18.15
N VAL A 133 -14.36 12.42 -19.20
CA VAL A 133 -14.90 12.09 -20.52
C VAL A 133 -13.77 11.48 -21.35
N THR A 134 -13.96 10.25 -21.81
CA THR A 134 -12.99 9.57 -22.66
C THR A 134 -13.30 9.80 -24.14
N SER A 135 -12.25 9.96 -24.95
CA SER A 135 -12.35 10.12 -26.40
C SER A 135 -11.14 9.47 -27.11
N ASN A 136 -11.04 9.63 -28.42
CA ASN A 136 -9.94 9.09 -29.22
C ASN A 136 -9.71 7.58 -28.95
N SER A 137 -10.82 6.80 -28.96
CA SER A 137 -10.80 5.37 -28.69
C SER A 137 -10.15 4.99 -27.35
N GLY A 138 -10.44 5.74 -26.29
CA GLY A 138 -9.96 5.48 -24.93
C GLY A 138 -8.55 6.01 -24.62
N LYS A 139 -7.93 6.77 -25.52
CA LYS A 139 -6.59 7.34 -25.31
C LYS A 139 -6.58 8.74 -24.71
N THR A 140 -7.69 9.44 -24.75
CA THR A 140 -7.79 10.83 -24.25
C THR A 140 -8.76 10.89 -23.09
N TYR A 141 -8.35 11.48 -21.99
CA TYR A 141 -9.17 11.74 -20.81
C TYR A 141 -9.29 13.24 -20.62
N THR A 142 -10.52 13.75 -20.68
CA THR A 142 -10.86 15.16 -20.38
C THR A 142 -11.52 15.20 -19.02
N ILE A 143 -10.93 15.95 -18.09
CA ILE A 143 -11.32 16.02 -16.68
C ILE A 143 -11.73 17.45 -16.36
N HIS A 144 -12.98 17.66 -15.96
CA HIS A 144 -13.44 18.91 -15.41
C HIS A 144 -13.20 18.95 -13.91
N LEU A 145 -12.80 20.11 -13.37
CA LEU A 145 -12.47 20.27 -11.96
C LEU A 145 -13.64 20.82 -11.17
N ASN A 146 -13.83 20.28 -9.97
CA ASN A 146 -14.66 20.86 -8.94
C ASN A 146 -13.94 22.08 -8.32
N PRO A 147 -14.68 23.06 -7.73
CA PRO A 147 -14.09 24.30 -7.24
C PRO A 147 -13.38 24.09 -5.88
N TYR A 148 -12.11 23.75 -5.93
CA TYR A 148 -11.23 23.68 -4.76
C TYR A 148 -10.35 24.93 -4.62
N LYS A 149 -9.85 25.19 -3.41
CA LYS A 149 -8.98 26.32 -3.10
C LYS A 149 -7.78 25.89 -2.29
N TRP A 150 -6.66 26.49 -2.56
CA TRP A 150 -5.49 26.48 -1.72
C TRP A 150 -5.70 27.31 -0.43
N SER A 151 -4.97 26.98 0.63
CA SER A 151 -5.07 27.69 1.91
C SER A 151 -4.58 29.16 1.86
N ASN A 152 -3.86 29.55 0.81
CA ASN A 152 -3.48 30.94 0.52
C ASN A 152 -4.58 31.75 -0.20
N GLY A 153 -5.72 31.11 -0.52
CA GLY A 153 -6.89 31.73 -1.18
C GLY A 153 -6.95 31.56 -2.69
N GLU A 154 -5.89 31.07 -3.34
CA GLU A 154 -5.89 30.77 -4.77
C GLU A 154 -6.82 29.60 -5.09
N THR A 155 -7.36 29.58 -6.32
CA THR A 155 -8.18 28.46 -6.82
C THR A 155 -7.27 27.34 -7.30
N VAL A 156 -7.59 26.09 -6.97
CA VAL A 156 -6.98 24.92 -7.59
C VAL A 156 -7.44 24.85 -9.04
N THR A 157 -6.52 24.82 -9.96
CA THR A 157 -6.78 24.87 -11.40
C THR A 157 -6.13 23.71 -12.15
N ALA A 158 -6.52 23.49 -13.39
CA ALA A 158 -5.88 22.52 -14.26
C ALA A 158 -4.38 22.83 -14.51
N ARG A 159 -3.95 24.08 -14.31
CA ARG A 159 -2.54 24.47 -14.37
C ARG A 159 -1.72 23.81 -13.25
N ASP A 160 -2.32 23.63 -12.07
CA ASP A 160 -1.65 22.96 -10.93
C ASP A 160 -1.42 21.46 -11.21
N LEU A 161 -2.28 20.83 -12.02
CA LEU A 161 -2.10 19.45 -12.51
C LEU A 161 -1.04 19.39 -13.61
N VAL A 162 -1.01 20.38 -14.52
CA VAL A 162 0.07 20.51 -15.51
C VAL A 162 1.42 20.69 -14.82
N PHE A 163 1.48 21.45 -13.74
CA PHE A 163 2.69 21.61 -12.93
C PHE A 163 3.18 20.27 -12.39
N TRP A 164 2.30 19.49 -11.77
CA TRP A 164 2.65 18.13 -11.30
C TRP A 164 3.20 17.27 -12.44
N MET A 165 2.52 17.28 -13.61
CA MET A 165 2.96 16.53 -14.80
C MET A 165 4.31 17.00 -15.33
N ASN A 166 4.58 18.32 -15.35
CA ASN A 166 5.87 18.85 -15.76
C ASN A 166 7.00 18.34 -14.87
N VAL A 167 6.77 18.35 -13.56
CA VAL A 167 7.76 17.91 -12.57
C VAL A 167 8.01 16.41 -12.68
N ILE A 168 6.95 15.58 -12.73
CA ILE A 168 7.13 14.13 -12.82
C ILE A 168 7.81 13.68 -14.12
N LYS A 169 7.52 14.35 -15.25
CA LYS A 169 8.13 14.03 -16.54
C LYS A 169 9.54 14.60 -16.75
N ALA A 170 10.01 15.47 -15.86
CA ALA A 170 11.32 16.08 -16.02
C ALA A 170 12.44 15.13 -15.60
N ASP A 171 12.52 14.78 -14.33
CA ASP A 171 13.65 14.01 -13.75
C ASP A 171 13.17 13.08 -12.63
N ALA A 172 11.99 13.34 -12.08
CA ALA A 172 11.46 12.64 -10.94
C ALA A 172 10.84 11.28 -11.27
N ALA A 173 10.51 11.03 -12.53
CA ALA A 173 9.78 9.83 -12.92
C ALA A 173 10.50 8.55 -12.48
N THR A 174 11.79 8.41 -12.75
CA THR A 174 12.56 7.20 -12.45
C THR A 174 12.84 7.00 -10.96
N GLU A 175 12.61 8.02 -10.14
CA GLU A 175 12.78 7.97 -8.68
C GLU A 175 11.44 7.89 -7.94
N TRP A 176 10.34 8.29 -8.59
CA TRP A 176 9.02 8.26 -7.98
C TRP A 176 8.56 6.84 -7.65
N CYS A 177 8.00 6.63 -6.45
CA CYS A 177 7.62 5.31 -5.92
C CYS A 177 6.68 4.52 -6.86
N GLY A 178 5.76 5.20 -7.54
CA GLY A 178 4.84 4.58 -8.50
C GLY A 178 5.41 4.34 -9.89
N TYR A 179 6.67 4.70 -10.16
CA TYR A 179 7.26 4.59 -11.50
C TYR A 179 7.47 3.14 -11.94
N ALA A 180 6.96 2.84 -13.13
CA ALA A 180 7.28 1.63 -13.86
C ALA A 180 7.63 1.99 -15.32
N PRO A 181 8.81 1.55 -15.85
CA PRO A 181 9.25 1.91 -17.19
C PRO A 181 8.21 1.56 -18.26
N GLY A 182 7.89 2.52 -19.13
CA GLY A 182 6.92 2.36 -20.22
C GLY A 182 5.47 2.55 -19.81
N TYR A 183 5.18 2.66 -18.50
CA TYR A 183 3.89 3.03 -17.95
C TYR A 183 3.87 4.50 -17.50
N PHE A 184 3.06 4.86 -16.56
CA PHE A 184 2.95 6.26 -16.14
C PHE A 184 4.25 6.77 -15.46
N PRO A 185 4.73 7.97 -15.83
CA PRO A 185 4.19 8.90 -16.82
C PRO A 185 4.76 8.74 -18.26
N ASP A 186 5.54 7.68 -18.54
CA ASP A 186 6.20 7.49 -19.85
C ASP A 186 5.18 7.32 -20.99
N ASN A 187 4.07 6.64 -20.71
CA ASN A 187 2.98 6.38 -21.65
C ASN A 187 2.11 7.63 -21.96
N VAL A 188 2.30 8.75 -21.25
CA VAL A 188 1.59 10.01 -21.50
C VAL A 188 2.28 10.76 -22.63
N THR A 189 1.56 10.97 -23.73
CA THR A 189 2.08 11.65 -24.93
C THR A 189 1.93 13.17 -24.87
N SER A 190 0.85 13.65 -24.22
CA SER A 190 0.62 15.08 -24.00
C SER A 190 -0.37 15.32 -22.89
N TYR A 191 -0.32 16.49 -22.29
CA TYR A 191 -1.27 16.99 -21.31
C TYR A 191 -1.39 18.49 -21.40
N SER A 192 -2.53 19.06 -21.03
CA SER A 192 -2.79 20.50 -21.14
C SER A 192 -3.91 20.96 -20.22
N ALA A 193 -3.94 22.27 -19.97
CA ALA A 193 -5.01 23.00 -19.31
C ALA A 193 -5.62 23.99 -20.31
N PRO A 194 -6.56 23.56 -21.16
CA PRO A 194 -7.16 24.47 -22.17
C PRO A 194 -7.93 25.65 -21.55
N ASN A 195 -8.34 25.49 -20.31
CA ASN A 195 -8.88 26.54 -19.45
C ASN A 195 -8.63 26.16 -17.97
N PRO A 196 -8.84 27.10 -17.02
CA PRO A 196 -8.54 26.85 -15.61
C PRO A 196 -9.26 25.65 -14.97
N SER A 197 -10.40 25.23 -15.49
CA SER A 197 -11.22 24.15 -14.94
C SER A 197 -11.20 22.85 -15.74
N THR A 198 -10.34 22.74 -16.76
CA THR A 198 -10.30 21.55 -17.61
C THR A 198 -8.87 21.06 -17.80
N PHE A 199 -8.61 19.84 -17.36
CA PHE A 199 -7.36 19.12 -17.59
C PHE A 199 -7.58 18.06 -18.67
N VAL A 200 -6.67 17.98 -19.62
CA VAL A 200 -6.69 16.97 -20.70
C VAL A 200 -5.38 16.20 -20.67
N ILE A 201 -5.46 14.87 -20.68
CA ILE A 201 -4.30 14.00 -20.73
C ILE A 201 -4.47 12.95 -21.83
N ASN A 202 -3.41 12.71 -22.59
CA ASN A 202 -3.40 11.79 -23.74
C ASN A 202 -2.36 10.70 -23.52
N PHE A 203 -2.77 9.45 -23.72
CA PHE A 203 -1.92 8.27 -23.64
C PHE A 203 -1.52 7.80 -25.06
N ASN A 204 -0.40 7.07 -25.15
CA ASN A 204 0.12 6.53 -26.42
C ASN A 204 -0.80 5.46 -27.02
N LYS A 205 -1.56 4.73 -26.18
CA LYS A 205 -2.58 3.72 -26.56
C LYS A 205 -3.74 3.73 -25.58
N ALA A 206 -4.78 2.98 -25.86
CA ALA A 206 -5.80 2.70 -24.87
C ALA A 206 -5.28 1.65 -23.87
N TYR A 207 -5.56 1.88 -22.61
CA TYR A 207 -5.33 1.00 -21.49
C TYR A 207 -6.66 0.64 -20.85
N ASP A 208 -6.64 -0.31 -19.93
CA ASP A 208 -7.78 -0.57 -19.06
C ASP A 208 -8.21 0.75 -18.39
N PRO A 209 -9.48 1.18 -18.53
CA PRO A 209 -9.93 2.47 -17.98
C PRO A 209 -9.88 2.51 -16.44
N GLU A 210 -10.07 1.37 -15.78
CA GLU A 210 -10.01 1.30 -14.32
C GLU A 210 -8.55 1.44 -13.86
N TRP A 211 -7.61 0.78 -14.53
CA TRP A 211 -6.21 0.98 -14.27
C TRP A 211 -5.81 2.46 -14.45
N VAL A 212 -6.23 3.12 -15.54
CA VAL A 212 -5.93 4.55 -15.74
C VAL A 212 -6.49 5.40 -14.60
N LEU A 213 -7.73 5.14 -14.16
CA LEU A 213 -8.39 5.94 -13.14
C LEU A 213 -7.83 5.69 -11.74
N TYR A 214 -7.73 4.41 -11.36
CA TYR A 214 -7.41 4.01 -9.99
C TYR A 214 -5.92 3.88 -9.73
N SER A 215 -5.12 3.54 -10.74
CA SER A 215 -3.67 3.38 -10.57
C SER A 215 -2.89 4.62 -10.95
N GLU A 216 -3.36 5.41 -11.95
CA GLU A 216 -2.57 6.49 -12.51
C GLU A 216 -3.11 7.88 -12.14
N LEU A 217 -4.33 8.20 -12.54
CA LEU A 217 -4.89 9.53 -12.35
C LEU A 217 -5.15 9.87 -10.87
N SER A 218 -5.44 8.88 -10.04
CA SER A 218 -5.64 9.06 -8.60
C SER A 218 -4.34 9.36 -7.84
N GLN A 219 -3.18 9.16 -8.45
CA GLN A 219 -1.89 9.50 -7.87
C GLN A 219 -1.43 10.93 -8.18
N ILE A 220 -2.18 11.67 -8.99
CA ILE A 220 -1.88 13.06 -9.32
C ILE A 220 -2.35 13.96 -8.17
N PHE A 221 -1.43 14.72 -7.60
CA PHE A 221 -1.72 15.77 -6.63
C PHE A 221 -1.54 17.13 -7.31
N PRO A 222 -2.52 18.02 -7.31
CA PRO A 222 -2.29 19.38 -7.74
C PRO A 222 -1.11 19.99 -6.98
N MET A 223 -0.28 20.79 -7.63
CA MET A 223 0.83 21.49 -6.97
C MET A 223 0.57 22.99 -7.03
N PRO A 224 0.57 23.70 -5.88
CA PRO A 224 0.32 25.13 -5.87
C PRO A 224 1.42 25.89 -6.60
N LEU A 225 1.07 26.92 -7.37
CA LEU A 225 2.06 27.75 -8.05
C LEU A 225 3.08 28.38 -7.09
N ALA A 226 2.73 28.55 -5.81
CA ALA A 226 3.65 28.96 -4.77
C ALA A 226 4.90 28.07 -4.64
N TRP A 227 4.87 26.82 -5.13
CA TRP A 227 6.02 25.91 -5.15
C TRP A 227 6.86 26.00 -6.42
N ASP A 228 6.42 26.74 -7.44
CA ASP A 228 7.14 26.87 -8.73
C ASP A 228 8.35 27.79 -8.59
N ARG A 229 9.30 27.39 -7.76
CA ARG A 229 10.56 28.10 -7.45
C ARG A 229 11.64 27.14 -7.01
N THR A 230 12.90 27.59 -7.09
CA THR A 230 14.09 26.80 -6.75
C THR A 230 14.81 27.33 -5.50
N SER A 231 14.27 28.35 -4.84
CA SER A 231 14.81 28.94 -3.62
C SER A 231 13.72 29.62 -2.79
N LEU A 232 13.82 29.57 -1.46
CA LEU A 232 12.92 30.33 -0.56
C LEU A 232 13.12 31.85 -0.65
N SER A 233 14.27 32.33 -1.13
CA SER A 233 14.52 33.77 -1.35
C SER A 233 13.80 34.32 -2.58
N GLN A 234 13.34 33.46 -3.50
CA GLN A 234 12.49 33.87 -4.62
C GLN A 234 11.08 34.15 -4.10
N PRO A 235 10.42 35.23 -4.57
CA PRO A 235 9.00 35.43 -4.30
C PRO A 235 8.18 34.21 -4.72
N ALA A 236 7.17 33.84 -3.91
CA ALA A 236 6.24 32.79 -4.31
C ALA A 236 5.41 33.27 -5.51
N PRO A 237 5.36 32.54 -6.61
CA PRO A 237 4.44 32.84 -7.69
C PRO A 237 2.99 32.75 -7.19
N THR A 238 2.15 33.70 -7.62
CA THR A 238 0.73 33.77 -7.27
C THR A 238 -0.21 33.65 -8.48
N SER A 239 0.38 33.67 -9.69
CA SER A 239 -0.35 33.51 -10.94
C SER A 239 0.58 33.02 -12.03
N ASP A 240 0.02 32.35 -13.03
CA ASP A 240 0.74 31.93 -14.23
C ASP A 240 0.93 33.14 -15.16
N ASN A 241 1.90 33.98 -14.89
CA ASN A 241 2.19 35.19 -15.63
C ASN A 241 3.26 35.03 -16.73
N GLY A 242 3.55 33.78 -17.13
CA GLY A 242 4.37 33.48 -18.30
C GLY A 242 5.87 33.30 -18.02
N HIS A 243 6.33 33.32 -16.80
CA HIS A 243 7.74 33.06 -16.47
C HIS A 243 7.88 32.08 -15.31
N LEU A 244 7.41 30.86 -15.52
CA LEU A 244 7.40 29.79 -14.53
C LEU A 244 8.48 28.76 -14.84
N PRO A 245 9.39 28.45 -13.91
CA PRO A 245 10.47 27.51 -14.13
C PRO A 245 10.01 26.11 -14.56
N ASP A 246 8.86 25.64 -14.07
CA ASP A 246 8.32 24.31 -14.39
C ASP A 246 8.00 24.10 -15.87
N THR A 247 7.83 25.17 -16.67
CA THR A 247 7.50 25.08 -18.09
C THR A 247 8.67 24.56 -18.95
N THR A 248 9.86 24.46 -18.36
CA THR A 248 11.02 23.85 -18.99
C THR A 248 11.43 22.58 -18.27
N LYS A 249 11.94 21.58 -19.01
CA LYS A 249 12.39 20.32 -18.39
C LYS A 249 13.46 20.56 -17.30
N SER A 250 14.42 21.44 -17.56
CA SER A 250 15.49 21.75 -16.60
C SER A 250 14.96 22.51 -15.38
N GLY A 251 13.99 23.41 -15.57
CA GLY A 251 13.34 24.13 -14.47
C GLY A 251 12.51 23.21 -13.59
N ALA A 252 11.69 22.36 -14.19
CA ALA A 252 10.89 21.37 -13.48
C ALA A 252 11.77 20.39 -12.67
N ALA A 253 12.87 19.91 -13.25
CA ALA A 253 13.85 19.07 -12.55
C ALA A 253 14.53 19.82 -11.38
N ALA A 254 14.84 21.10 -11.54
CA ALA A 254 15.40 21.93 -10.47
C ALA A 254 14.40 22.15 -9.31
N ILE A 255 13.12 22.34 -9.65
CA ILE A 255 12.04 22.44 -8.65
C ILE A 255 11.90 21.14 -7.88
N TYR A 256 11.86 19.99 -8.54
CA TYR A 256 11.83 18.70 -7.86
C TYR A 256 12.95 18.57 -6.82
N LYS A 257 14.20 18.79 -7.25
CA LYS A 257 15.38 18.72 -6.37
C LYS A 257 15.28 19.68 -5.18
N PHE A 258 14.74 20.88 -5.43
CA PHE A 258 14.54 21.85 -4.36
C PHE A 258 13.47 21.40 -3.37
N LEU A 259 12.30 20.97 -3.83
CA LEU A 259 11.19 20.52 -2.98
C LEU A 259 11.56 19.24 -2.21
N ASP A 260 12.21 18.28 -2.87
CA ASP A 260 12.74 17.07 -2.22
C ASP A 260 13.72 17.42 -1.09
N ALA A 261 14.67 18.32 -1.34
CA ALA A 261 15.62 18.77 -0.32
C ALA A 261 14.94 19.52 0.83
N GLN A 262 13.89 20.32 0.55
CA GLN A 262 13.13 21.00 1.62
C GLN A 262 12.27 20.00 2.41
N SER A 263 11.73 18.98 1.77
CA SER A 263 10.92 17.93 2.41
C SER A 263 11.70 17.12 3.47
N LYS A 264 13.01 17.02 3.32
CA LYS A 264 13.91 16.32 4.27
C LYS A 264 14.31 17.16 5.49
N LYS A 265 13.89 18.44 5.55
CA LYS A 265 14.16 19.35 6.68
C LYS A 265 13.00 19.31 7.68
N LEU A 266 12.92 18.23 8.45
CA LEU A 266 11.81 17.94 9.36
C LEU A 266 11.51 19.11 10.32
N ALA A 267 12.55 19.73 10.89
CA ALA A 267 12.40 20.82 11.85
C ALA A 267 11.74 22.08 11.27
N ASP A 268 11.77 22.22 9.93
CA ASP A 268 11.25 23.39 9.24
C ASP A 268 9.81 23.22 8.76
N TRP A 269 9.23 22.02 8.82
CA TRP A 269 7.96 21.72 8.15
C TRP A 269 6.82 22.67 8.53
N ALA A 270 6.60 22.87 9.82
CA ALA A 270 5.50 23.69 10.31
C ALA A 270 5.72 25.21 10.08
N SER A 271 6.95 25.65 9.91
CA SER A 271 7.31 27.06 9.68
C SER A 271 7.57 27.40 8.21
N SER A 272 7.70 26.38 7.36
CA SER A 272 8.01 26.57 5.95
C SER A 272 6.84 27.20 5.18
N PRO A 273 7.09 28.27 4.41
CA PRO A 273 6.07 28.86 3.54
C PRO A 273 5.66 27.95 2.38
N LEU A 274 6.41 26.87 2.10
CA LEU A 274 6.03 25.85 1.12
C LEU A 274 4.88 25.00 1.68
N TRP A 275 5.12 24.34 2.80
CA TRP A 275 4.22 23.32 3.35
C TRP A 275 2.99 23.93 4.07
N SER A 276 2.94 25.26 4.21
CA SER A 276 1.76 25.98 4.70
C SER A 276 0.66 26.14 3.65
N VAL A 277 0.99 25.99 2.34
CA VAL A 277 0.03 26.08 1.23
C VAL A 277 -0.51 24.67 0.96
N VAL A 278 -1.73 24.42 1.39
CA VAL A 278 -2.40 23.11 1.34
C VAL A 278 -3.82 23.23 0.79
N ASP A 279 -4.34 22.19 0.18
CA ASP A 279 -5.72 22.11 -0.32
C ASP A 279 -6.53 20.98 0.35
N GLY A 280 -5.90 20.21 1.25
CA GLY A 280 -6.54 19.17 2.05
C GLY A 280 -7.32 19.69 3.27
N PRO A 281 -8.01 18.78 4.00
CA PRO A 281 -8.85 19.12 5.15
C PRO A 281 -8.08 19.67 6.37
N MET A 282 -6.79 19.35 6.49
CA MET A 282 -5.98 19.74 7.64
C MET A 282 -4.77 20.59 7.22
N LYS A 283 -4.18 21.27 8.21
CA LYS A 283 -2.90 22.01 8.12
C LYS A 283 -1.99 21.56 9.24
N LEU A 284 -0.70 21.48 8.95
CA LEU A 284 0.32 21.20 9.97
C LEU A 284 0.52 22.44 10.84
N GLN A 285 0.25 22.33 12.15
CA GLN A 285 0.46 23.38 13.14
C GLN A 285 1.85 23.31 13.76
N SER A 286 2.30 22.10 14.13
CA SER A 286 3.64 21.84 14.63
C SER A 286 4.08 20.43 14.29
N PHE A 287 5.38 20.25 14.16
CA PHE A 287 6.03 18.96 14.00
C PHE A 287 7.32 18.96 14.81
N SER A 288 7.58 17.88 15.52
CA SER A 288 8.85 17.66 16.21
C SER A 288 9.60 16.49 15.60
N THR A 289 10.91 16.54 15.65
CA THR A 289 11.80 15.55 15.00
C THR A 289 11.72 14.15 15.60
N ASP A 290 11.06 14.00 16.76
CA ASP A 290 10.70 12.70 17.35
C ASP A 290 9.44 12.08 16.72
N GLY A 291 8.77 12.80 15.81
CA GLY A 291 7.61 12.33 15.05
C GLY A 291 6.26 12.90 15.51
N ARG A 292 6.21 13.61 16.65
CA ARG A 292 4.93 14.19 17.10
C ARG A 292 4.45 15.26 16.13
N ALA A 293 3.29 15.02 15.49
CA ALA A 293 2.62 15.98 14.61
C ALA A 293 1.35 16.54 15.26
N VAL A 294 1.09 17.83 15.06
CA VAL A 294 -0.17 18.47 15.44
C VAL A 294 -0.77 19.10 14.19
N LEU A 295 -1.94 18.61 13.81
CA LEU A 295 -2.71 19.11 12.68
C LEU A 295 -3.96 19.82 13.17
N VAL A 296 -4.33 20.89 12.47
CA VAL A 296 -5.54 21.69 12.73
C VAL A 296 -6.37 21.82 11.45
N PRO A 297 -7.69 22.07 11.55
CA PRO A 297 -8.54 22.25 10.38
C PRO A 297 -8.00 23.33 9.43
N ASN A 298 -7.97 23.01 8.14
CA ASN A 298 -7.78 23.99 7.09
C ASN A 298 -9.09 24.76 6.88
N THR A 299 -9.17 26.00 7.35
CA THR A 299 -10.38 26.84 7.23
C THR A 299 -10.71 27.20 5.78
N SER A 300 -9.74 27.09 4.88
CA SER A 300 -9.94 27.28 3.43
C SER A 300 -10.37 25.99 2.71
N TRP A 301 -10.46 24.86 3.41
CA TRP A 301 -10.90 23.60 2.86
C TRP A 301 -12.22 23.73 2.09
N SER A 302 -12.19 23.46 0.80
CA SER A 302 -13.35 23.61 -0.09
C SER A 302 -14.28 22.41 -0.09
N GLY A 303 -13.76 21.22 0.25
CA GLY A 303 -14.55 20.00 0.31
C GLY A 303 -15.58 19.99 1.45
N THR A 304 -16.41 18.96 1.43
CA THR A 304 -17.48 18.72 2.43
C THR A 304 -17.36 17.29 2.97
N PRO A 305 -17.78 17.06 4.23
CA PRO A 305 -18.15 18.05 5.24
C PRO A 305 -16.95 18.86 5.74
N LYS A 306 -17.21 19.97 6.42
CA LYS A 306 -16.14 20.75 7.08
C LYS A 306 -15.63 20.00 8.31
N VAL A 307 -14.32 20.05 8.55
CA VAL A 307 -13.69 19.41 9.70
C VAL A 307 -14.29 19.93 11.00
N SER A 308 -14.73 19.02 11.86
CA SER A 308 -15.47 19.33 13.10
C SER A 308 -14.60 19.25 14.35
N ILE A 309 -13.51 18.47 14.32
CA ILE A 309 -12.54 18.36 15.41
C ILE A 309 -11.66 19.61 15.45
N ALA A 310 -11.14 19.98 16.64
CA ALA A 310 -10.24 21.12 16.77
C ALA A 310 -8.78 20.78 16.41
N LYS A 311 -8.35 19.55 16.71
CA LYS A 311 -6.97 19.10 16.47
C LYS A 311 -6.93 17.59 16.25
N LEU A 312 -5.94 17.17 15.45
CA LEU A 312 -5.41 15.81 15.43
C LEU A 312 -3.96 15.88 15.94
N VAL A 313 -3.62 15.03 16.89
CA VAL A 313 -2.28 14.91 17.45
C VAL A 313 -1.80 13.49 17.23
N GLU A 314 -0.78 13.33 16.41
CA GLU A 314 -0.08 12.07 16.20
C GLU A 314 0.98 11.90 17.29
N LEU A 315 1.02 10.72 17.88
CA LEU A 315 1.88 10.36 18.98
C LEU A 315 2.89 9.30 18.55
N PRO A 316 4.19 9.61 18.54
CA PRO A 316 5.23 8.66 18.23
C PRO A 316 5.46 7.69 19.38
N PHE A 317 5.80 6.45 19.04
CA PHE A 317 6.18 5.41 19.99
C PHE A 317 7.40 4.63 19.47
N THR A 318 8.15 4.02 20.38
CA THR A 318 9.33 3.20 20.06
C THR A 318 9.10 1.72 20.36
N SER A 319 7.93 1.36 20.91
CA SER A 319 7.57 -0.03 21.19
C SER A 319 6.06 -0.23 21.28
N GLU A 320 5.61 -1.41 20.90
CA GLU A 320 4.23 -1.86 21.01
C GLU A 320 3.70 -1.83 22.45
N ALA A 321 4.56 -2.12 23.44
CA ALA A 321 4.18 -2.05 24.84
C ALA A 321 3.85 -0.61 25.28
N ALA A 322 4.57 0.38 24.76
CA ALA A 322 4.29 1.79 25.04
C ALA A 322 2.96 2.23 24.40
N ILE A 323 2.65 1.79 23.19
CA ILE A 323 1.37 2.01 22.52
C ILE A 323 0.22 1.46 23.39
N TYR A 324 0.27 0.16 23.70
CA TYR A 324 -0.76 -0.50 24.49
C TYR A 324 -0.97 0.13 25.87
N ASN A 325 0.13 0.50 26.56
CA ASN A 325 0.03 1.18 27.85
C ASN A 325 -0.64 2.54 27.75
N GLN A 326 -0.36 3.29 26.67
CA GLN A 326 -1.00 4.59 26.42
C GLN A 326 -2.49 4.41 26.10
N GLU A 327 -2.89 3.38 25.35
CA GLU A 327 -4.30 3.05 25.07
C GLU A 327 -5.06 2.72 26.35
N LYS A 328 -4.43 2.03 27.28
CA LYS A 328 -5.02 1.67 28.57
C LYS A 328 -5.04 2.80 29.59
N SER A 329 -4.16 3.80 29.48
CA SER A 329 -3.95 4.76 30.56
C SER A 329 -5.11 5.73 30.76
N GLY A 330 -5.89 6.00 29.70
CA GLY A 330 -6.92 7.04 29.74
C GLY A 330 -6.37 8.44 30.04
N GLY A 331 -7.19 9.32 30.59
CA GLY A 331 -6.80 10.66 31.02
C GLY A 331 -6.82 11.73 29.92
N PRO A 332 -6.12 12.87 30.12
CA PRO A 332 -6.24 14.04 29.24
C PRO A 332 -5.75 13.82 27.80
N ASN A 333 -4.84 12.86 27.62
CA ASN A 333 -4.30 12.46 26.31
C ASN A 333 -4.70 11.02 25.98
N ALA A 334 -5.89 10.60 26.44
CA ALA A 334 -6.43 9.28 26.11
C ALA A 334 -6.46 9.09 24.59
N ILE A 335 -6.03 7.94 24.13
CA ILE A 335 -6.03 7.62 22.70
C ILE A 335 -7.45 7.66 22.17
N THR A 336 -7.63 8.35 21.06
CA THR A 336 -8.90 8.42 20.36
C THR A 336 -8.96 7.42 19.22
N ILE A 337 -7.83 7.26 18.51
CA ILE A 337 -7.65 6.26 17.45
C ILE A 337 -6.32 5.57 17.73
N GLY A 338 -6.36 4.28 17.92
CA GLY A 338 -5.18 3.46 18.22
C GLY A 338 -5.08 2.23 17.33
N ASN A 339 -3.94 1.58 17.41
CA ASN A 339 -3.66 0.33 16.72
C ASN A 339 -3.18 -0.71 17.74
N VAL A 340 -3.96 -1.76 17.93
CA VAL A 340 -3.61 -2.81 18.90
C VAL A 340 -2.56 -3.74 18.31
N PRO A 341 -1.34 -3.75 18.86
CA PRO A 341 -0.32 -4.70 18.40
C PRO A 341 -0.76 -6.15 18.60
N SER A 342 -0.32 -7.05 17.73
CA SER A 342 -0.78 -8.45 17.68
C SER A 342 -0.66 -9.19 19.00
N GLN A 343 0.41 -9.00 19.75
CA GLN A 343 0.61 -9.62 21.07
C GLN A 343 -0.48 -9.26 22.11
N TYR A 344 -1.22 -8.18 21.88
CA TYR A 344 -2.31 -7.73 22.75
C TYR A 344 -3.70 -8.12 22.21
N ALA A 345 -3.79 -8.90 21.14
CA ALA A 345 -5.06 -9.40 20.62
C ALA A 345 -5.95 -10.10 21.68
N PRO A 346 -5.38 -10.88 22.65
CA PRO A 346 -6.19 -11.45 23.73
C PRO A 346 -6.87 -10.42 24.62
N GLN A 347 -6.41 -9.17 24.65
CA GLN A 347 -6.97 -8.08 25.46
C GLN A 347 -8.02 -7.22 24.74
N LEU A 348 -8.39 -7.52 23.49
CA LEU A 348 -9.36 -6.74 22.71
C LEU A 348 -10.71 -6.56 23.44
N ASN A 349 -11.20 -7.60 24.13
CA ASN A 349 -12.42 -7.51 24.91
C ASN A 349 -12.30 -6.56 26.12
N SER A 350 -11.12 -6.49 26.75
CA SER A 350 -10.86 -5.53 27.83
C SER A 350 -10.89 -4.09 27.31
N LEU A 351 -10.24 -3.81 26.18
CA LEU A 351 -10.25 -2.50 25.54
C LEU A 351 -11.66 -2.08 25.11
N ALA A 352 -12.46 -3.03 24.60
CA ALA A 352 -13.87 -2.79 24.28
C ALA A 352 -14.70 -2.41 25.52
N ALA A 353 -14.41 -3.01 26.69
CA ALA A 353 -15.06 -2.68 27.96
C ALA A 353 -14.64 -1.30 28.51
N GLU A 354 -13.45 -0.81 28.15
CA GLU A 354 -12.95 0.52 28.53
C GLU A 354 -13.51 1.66 27.67
N GLY A 355 -14.35 1.35 26.68
CA GLY A 355 -15.04 2.36 25.88
C GLY A 355 -14.55 2.50 24.46
N TYR A 356 -13.69 1.57 23.99
CA TYR A 356 -13.28 1.51 22.61
C TYR A 356 -14.21 0.66 21.74
N ASP A 357 -14.35 1.07 20.50
CA ASP A 357 -14.80 0.19 19.42
C ASP A 357 -13.57 -0.48 18.80
N VAL A 358 -13.64 -1.80 18.66
CA VAL A 358 -12.52 -2.63 18.20
C VAL A 358 -12.81 -3.09 16.78
N ASN A 359 -12.07 -2.56 15.83
CA ASN A 359 -12.27 -2.86 14.42
C ASN A 359 -11.13 -3.70 13.84
N LYS A 360 -11.49 -4.81 13.21
CA LYS A 360 -10.59 -5.71 12.49
C LYS A 360 -10.63 -5.49 10.96
N ALA A 361 -10.72 -4.25 10.52
CA ALA A 361 -10.67 -3.94 9.09
C ALA A 361 -9.26 -4.15 8.54
N ALA A 362 -9.15 -4.82 7.40
CA ALA A 362 -7.90 -4.97 6.67
C ALA A 362 -7.78 -3.90 5.59
N SER A 363 -6.56 -3.46 5.30
CA SER A 363 -6.25 -2.69 4.10
C SER A 363 -6.15 -3.62 2.88
N TYR A 364 -6.33 -3.06 1.68
CA TYR A 364 -6.16 -3.82 0.43
C TYR A 364 -4.66 -4.02 0.14
N SER A 365 -4.05 -4.99 0.83
CA SER A 365 -2.61 -5.21 0.89
C SER A 365 -2.24 -6.68 0.91
N PHE A 366 -0.98 -6.97 0.64
CA PHE A 366 -0.38 -8.27 0.92
C PHE A 366 0.99 -8.06 1.59
N ASN A 367 1.37 -8.96 2.49
CA ASN A 367 2.63 -8.87 3.22
C ASN A 367 3.75 -9.63 2.51
N TYR A 368 4.93 -9.03 2.45
CA TYR A 368 6.12 -9.64 1.87
C TYR A 368 7.40 -8.95 2.34
N PHE A 369 8.52 -9.57 2.07
CA PHE A 369 9.82 -8.91 2.11
C PHE A 369 10.70 -9.32 0.92
N PRO A 370 11.49 -8.38 0.34
CA PRO A 370 12.33 -8.65 -0.81
C PRO A 370 13.66 -9.30 -0.43
N LEU A 371 14.13 -10.19 -1.30
CA LEU A 371 15.54 -10.55 -1.42
C LEU A 371 16.18 -9.69 -2.50
N ASN A 372 17.38 -9.16 -2.27
CA ASN A 372 18.08 -8.34 -3.26
C ASN A 372 18.82 -9.23 -4.29
N LEU A 373 18.22 -9.41 -5.45
CA LEU A 373 18.76 -10.22 -6.55
C LEU A 373 19.98 -9.59 -7.22
N ASN A 374 20.36 -8.38 -6.81
CA ASN A 374 21.54 -7.65 -7.27
C ASN A 374 22.62 -7.50 -6.17
N SER A 375 22.43 -8.05 -4.99
CA SER A 375 23.33 -7.87 -3.85
C SER A 375 24.76 -8.31 -4.14
N ASN A 376 25.71 -7.45 -3.74
CA ASN A 376 27.15 -7.74 -3.73
C ASN A 376 27.65 -8.17 -2.35
N ALA A 377 26.78 -8.40 -1.39
CA ALA A 377 27.15 -9.02 -0.12
C ALA A 377 27.64 -10.45 -0.39
N THR A 378 28.69 -10.86 0.33
CA THR A 378 29.33 -12.16 0.09
C THR A 378 28.80 -13.22 1.03
N THR A 379 28.68 -14.44 0.52
CA THR A 379 28.31 -15.63 1.30
C THR A 379 29.47 -16.16 2.15
N SER A 380 29.17 -16.99 3.14
CA SER A 380 30.16 -17.67 3.95
C SER A 380 29.70 -19.14 4.23
N PRO A 381 30.55 -20.14 4.00
CA PRO A 381 31.85 -20.09 3.31
C PRO A 381 31.70 -19.81 1.79
N GLY A 382 32.77 -19.39 1.13
CA GLY A 382 32.84 -19.25 -0.31
C GLY A 382 33.21 -17.85 -0.80
N GLY A 383 32.59 -16.80 -0.26
CA GLY A 383 32.92 -15.40 -0.57
C GLY A 383 32.39 -14.87 -1.90
N GLU A 384 31.48 -15.59 -2.59
CA GLU A 384 30.81 -15.10 -3.78
C GLU A 384 29.61 -14.22 -3.42
N PRO A 385 29.18 -13.32 -4.32
CA PRO A 385 27.99 -12.51 -4.11
C PRO A 385 26.70 -13.33 -3.95
N VAL A 386 25.97 -13.11 -2.88
CA VAL A 386 24.73 -13.85 -2.53
C VAL A 386 23.66 -13.75 -3.61
N ARG A 387 23.69 -12.70 -4.45
CA ARG A 387 22.76 -12.55 -5.59
C ARG A 387 22.70 -13.77 -6.48
N TYR A 388 23.82 -14.48 -6.68
CA TYR A 388 23.83 -15.67 -7.52
C TYR A 388 22.93 -16.77 -6.98
N ILE A 389 22.79 -16.87 -5.65
CA ILE A 389 21.88 -17.79 -4.98
C ILE A 389 20.44 -17.26 -5.07
N PHE A 390 20.22 -15.98 -4.79
CA PHE A 390 18.89 -15.37 -4.81
C PHE A 390 18.24 -15.32 -6.21
N GLN A 391 19.03 -15.24 -7.26
CA GLN A 391 18.57 -15.32 -8.65
C GLN A 391 18.01 -16.71 -9.03
N GLN A 392 18.34 -17.76 -8.28
CA GLN A 392 17.82 -19.11 -8.53
C GLN A 392 16.38 -19.24 -8.03
N ALA A 393 15.42 -19.50 -8.92
CA ALA A 393 14.03 -19.65 -8.54
C ALA A 393 13.83 -20.79 -7.52
N TYR A 394 14.52 -21.95 -7.73
CA TYR A 394 14.45 -23.06 -6.80
C TYR A 394 14.89 -22.70 -5.36
N PHE A 395 15.86 -21.75 -5.23
CA PHE A 395 16.29 -21.29 -3.92
C PHE A 395 15.21 -20.44 -3.25
N ARG A 396 14.61 -19.48 -4.00
CA ARG A 396 13.51 -18.65 -3.47
C ARG A 396 12.32 -19.53 -3.05
N ASN A 397 11.95 -20.52 -3.87
CA ASN A 397 10.91 -21.49 -3.52
C ASN A 397 11.32 -22.32 -2.27
N ALA A 398 12.56 -22.79 -2.20
CA ALA A 398 13.04 -23.52 -1.02
C ALA A 398 12.98 -22.62 0.24
N PHE A 399 13.31 -21.34 0.11
CA PHE A 399 13.26 -20.38 1.20
C PHE A 399 11.82 -20.05 1.60
N GLN A 400 10.90 -19.88 0.64
CA GLN A 400 9.46 -19.69 0.89
C GLN A 400 8.87 -20.87 1.69
N HIS A 401 9.28 -22.11 1.41
CA HIS A 401 8.86 -23.28 2.16
C HIS A 401 9.38 -23.35 3.61
N LEU A 402 10.22 -22.41 4.05
CA LEU A 402 10.64 -22.25 5.45
C LEU A 402 9.76 -21.26 6.23
N ILE A 403 8.85 -20.56 5.56
CA ILE A 403 7.91 -19.61 6.16
C ILE A 403 6.69 -20.39 6.68
N ASP A 404 6.59 -20.57 7.99
CA ASP A 404 5.43 -21.23 8.62
C ASP A 404 4.30 -20.24 8.87
N GLN A 405 3.66 -19.78 7.78
CA GLN A 405 2.60 -18.77 7.88
C GLN A 405 1.48 -19.19 8.86
N GLN A 406 1.05 -20.45 8.83
CA GLN A 406 -0.01 -20.93 9.73
C GLN A 406 0.46 -20.98 11.18
N GLY A 407 1.68 -21.43 11.42
CA GLY A 407 2.29 -21.41 12.75
C GLY A 407 2.44 -19.99 13.28
N TRP A 408 2.90 -19.05 12.44
CA TRP A 408 3.05 -17.64 12.81
C TRP A 408 1.70 -16.98 13.09
N ILE A 409 0.69 -17.22 12.23
CA ILE A 409 -0.67 -16.72 12.44
C ILE A 409 -1.19 -17.15 13.82
N HIS A 410 -1.02 -18.42 14.17
CA HIS A 410 -1.52 -18.92 15.43
C HIS A 410 -0.68 -18.48 16.65
N ALA A 411 0.66 -18.60 16.56
CA ALA A 411 1.55 -18.41 17.70
C ALA A 411 1.91 -16.95 17.98
N PHE A 412 2.09 -16.14 16.93
CA PHE A 412 2.63 -14.78 17.04
C PHE A 412 1.60 -13.71 16.68
N LEU A 413 0.63 -14.02 15.80
CA LEU A 413 -0.39 -13.10 15.32
C LEU A 413 -1.77 -13.37 15.93
N TYR A 414 -1.89 -14.35 16.81
CA TYR A 414 -3.11 -14.63 17.57
C TYR A 414 -4.37 -14.75 16.70
N ASP A 415 -4.27 -15.46 15.59
CA ASP A 415 -5.32 -15.67 14.60
C ASP A 415 -5.91 -14.35 14.00
N THR A 416 -5.09 -13.30 13.92
CA THR A 416 -5.48 -12.00 13.35
C THR A 416 -4.85 -11.71 11.99
N ALA A 417 -4.48 -12.75 11.25
CA ALA A 417 -3.90 -12.63 9.91
C ALA A 417 -4.39 -13.74 8.99
N ASP A 418 -4.26 -13.53 7.70
CA ASP A 418 -4.56 -14.51 6.66
C ASP A 418 -3.28 -14.93 5.91
N PRO A 419 -3.14 -16.20 5.49
CA PRO A 419 -1.99 -16.65 4.71
C PRO A 419 -2.03 -16.04 3.32
N THR A 420 -0.84 -15.77 2.76
CA THR A 420 -0.69 -15.14 1.44
C THR A 420 0.28 -15.92 0.56
N CYS A 421 -0.05 -16.07 -0.73
CA CYS A 421 0.85 -16.65 -1.72
C CYS A 421 0.62 -15.97 -3.07
N GLY A 422 1.22 -14.81 -3.22
CA GLY A 422 1.08 -13.97 -4.39
C GLY A 422 0.72 -12.53 -4.04
N PRO A 423 0.73 -11.64 -5.03
CA PRO A 423 0.59 -10.20 -4.82
C PRO A 423 -0.86 -9.71 -4.77
N ILE A 424 -1.84 -10.60 -4.78
CA ILE A 424 -3.25 -10.20 -4.75
C ILE A 424 -3.79 -10.33 -3.34
N PRO A 425 -4.34 -9.26 -2.75
CA PRO A 425 -4.96 -9.31 -1.45
C PRO A 425 -6.12 -10.31 -1.40
N LEU A 426 -6.18 -11.10 -0.33
CA LEU A 426 -7.24 -12.08 -0.09
C LEU A 426 -8.29 -11.58 0.91
N ALA A 427 -7.94 -10.59 1.73
CA ALA A 427 -8.83 -9.94 2.69
C ALA A 427 -8.54 -8.42 2.72
N PRO A 428 -9.47 -7.56 2.26
CA PRO A 428 -10.72 -7.91 1.57
C PRO A 428 -10.46 -8.58 0.21
N PRO A 429 -11.28 -9.53 -0.22
CA PRO A 429 -11.09 -10.19 -1.50
C PRO A 429 -11.31 -9.21 -2.66
N SER A 430 -10.46 -9.26 -3.68
CA SER A 430 -10.69 -8.50 -4.90
C SER A 430 -11.91 -9.05 -5.65
N PRO A 431 -12.85 -8.20 -6.10
CA PRO A 431 -13.96 -8.64 -6.93
C PRO A 431 -13.51 -9.06 -8.34
N LEU A 432 -12.33 -8.61 -8.74
CA LEU A 432 -11.76 -8.87 -10.06
C LEU A 432 -11.00 -10.20 -10.12
N VAL A 433 -10.76 -10.84 -8.97
CA VAL A 433 -9.99 -12.08 -8.91
C VAL A 433 -10.79 -13.15 -8.19
N ASN A 434 -10.88 -14.32 -8.80
CA ASN A 434 -11.35 -15.49 -8.08
C ASN A 434 -10.27 -15.95 -7.08
N SER A 435 -10.33 -15.43 -5.85
CA SER A 435 -9.36 -15.75 -4.80
C SER A 435 -9.28 -17.26 -4.50
N ALA A 436 -10.38 -18.02 -4.69
CA ALA A 436 -10.39 -19.48 -4.54
C ALA A 436 -9.56 -20.20 -5.61
N ALA A 437 -9.26 -19.55 -6.73
CA ALA A 437 -8.40 -20.12 -7.77
C ALA A 437 -6.90 -19.92 -7.47
N ILE A 438 -6.54 -19.08 -6.48
CA ILE A 438 -5.16 -18.85 -6.10
C ILE A 438 -4.72 -19.94 -5.13
N SER A 439 -3.75 -20.75 -5.56
CA SER A 439 -3.21 -21.83 -4.74
C SER A 439 -2.22 -21.28 -3.69
N LEU A 440 -2.46 -21.61 -2.43
CA LEU A 440 -1.49 -21.35 -1.35
C LEU A 440 -0.38 -22.41 -1.27
N ALA A 441 -0.47 -23.49 -2.05
CA ALA A 441 0.47 -24.61 -1.98
C ALA A 441 1.95 -24.22 -2.27
N PRO A 442 2.27 -23.31 -3.21
CA PRO A 442 3.64 -22.88 -3.42
C PRO A 442 4.28 -22.23 -2.18
N CYS A 443 3.48 -21.55 -1.34
CA CYS A 443 3.94 -20.91 -0.11
C CYS A 443 3.64 -21.73 1.15
N SER A 444 3.35 -23.01 1.02
CA SER A 444 3.09 -23.87 2.16
C SER A 444 4.37 -24.20 2.92
N PHE A 445 4.32 -24.19 4.26
CA PHE A 445 5.44 -24.59 5.08
C PHE A 445 5.80 -26.06 4.85
N SER A 446 7.00 -26.32 4.36
CA SER A 446 7.50 -27.68 4.08
C SER A 446 9.04 -27.74 4.08
N PRO A 447 9.70 -27.83 5.25
CA PRO A 447 11.15 -27.97 5.32
C PRO A 447 11.68 -29.18 4.54
N SER A 448 10.86 -30.24 4.38
CA SER A 448 11.21 -31.40 3.55
C SER A 448 11.28 -31.05 2.07
N THR A 449 10.34 -30.27 1.55
CA THR A 449 10.35 -29.76 0.17
C THR A 449 11.52 -28.81 -0.04
N ALA A 450 11.77 -27.89 0.90
CA ALA A 450 12.92 -27.01 0.87
C ALA A 450 14.25 -27.80 0.77
N LYS A 451 14.41 -28.84 1.61
CA LYS A 451 15.55 -29.74 1.54
C LYS A 451 15.66 -30.43 0.19
N GLN A 452 14.56 -30.95 -0.33
CA GLN A 452 14.53 -31.63 -1.63
C GLN A 452 14.94 -30.69 -2.75
N LEU A 453 14.41 -29.46 -2.79
CA LEU A 453 14.78 -28.44 -3.77
C LEU A 453 16.29 -28.16 -3.76
N LEU A 454 16.87 -27.97 -2.58
CA LEU A 454 18.31 -27.75 -2.47
C LEU A 454 19.11 -28.98 -2.94
N THR A 455 18.76 -30.19 -2.46
CA THR A 455 19.52 -31.40 -2.81
C THR A 455 19.42 -31.77 -4.28
N SER A 456 18.26 -31.59 -4.91
CA SER A 456 18.06 -31.84 -6.35
C SER A 456 18.81 -30.84 -7.23
N HIS A 457 19.22 -29.69 -6.66
CA HIS A 457 20.03 -28.68 -7.35
C HIS A 457 21.49 -28.66 -6.87
N GLY A 458 22.02 -29.81 -6.45
CA GLY A 458 23.44 -30.02 -6.23
C GLY A 458 23.99 -29.50 -4.90
N TRP A 459 23.13 -29.13 -3.94
CA TRP A 459 23.55 -28.75 -2.60
C TRP A 459 23.66 -29.95 -1.66
N LYS A 460 24.72 -30.00 -0.87
CA LYS A 460 24.84 -30.91 0.26
C LYS A 460 24.26 -30.24 1.50
N VAL A 461 23.02 -30.61 1.84
CA VAL A 461 22.33 -30.08 3.02
C VAL A 461 22.93 -30.70 4.29
N VAL A 462 23.39 -29.86 5.22
CA VAL A 462 24.00 -30.23 6.49
C VAL A 462 23.23 -29.57 7.63
N PRO A 463 22.25 -30.25 8.24
CA PRO A 463 21.45 -29.70 9.33
C PRO A 463 22.31 -29.18 10.49
N GLY A 464 22.09 -27.92 10.90
CA GLY A 464 22.85 -27.24 11.95
C GLY A 464 24.31 -26.91 11.59
N GLY A 465 24.78 -27.33 10.43
CA GLY A 465 26.11 -27.01 9.87
C GLY A 465 26.05 -26.00 8.75
N ASN A 466 26.92 -26.16 7.73
CA ASN A 466 26.93 -25.34 6.53
C ASN A 466 26.50 -26.17 5.32
N THR A 467 25.38 -25.82 4.73
CA THR A 467 24.93 -26.34 3.44
C THR A 467 25.79 -25.71 2.34
N THR A 468 26.40 -26.54 1.51
CA THR A 468 27.36 -26.08 0.49
C THR A 468 27.06 -26.67 -0.88
N CYS A 469 27.32 -25.88 -1.91
CA CYS A 469 27.23 -26.33 -3.30
C CYS A 469 28.28 -27.42 -3.57
N GLN A 470 27.84 -28.59 -4.06
CA GLN A 470 28.71 -29.68 -4.48
C GLN A 470 28.83 -29.77 -6.01
N ASN A 471 27.78 -29.35 -6.72
CA ASN A 471 27.76 -29.38 -8.18
C ASN A 471 27.36 -27.99 -8.73
N PRO A 472 28.33 -27.14 -9.06
CA PRO A 472 28.07 -25.78 -9.56
C PRO A 472 27.15 -25.70 -10.79
N SER A 473 27.22 -26.70 -11.68
CA SER A 473 26.36 -26.74 -12.88
C SER A 473 24.87 -26.93 -12.53
N MET A 474 24.57 -27.48 -11.34
CA MET A 474 23.20 -27.64 -10.82
C MET A 474 22.82 -26.53 -9.83
N CYS A 475 23.77 -26.04 -9.04
CA CYS A 475 23.52 -24.94 -8.09
C CYS A 475 23.15 -23.66 -8.81
N GLY A 476 23.75 -23.36 -9.95
CA GLY A 476 23.42 -22.22 -10.79
C GLY A 476 24.60 -21.35 -11.16
N ALA A 477 24.36 -20.46 -12.12
CA ALA A 477 25.41 -19.58 -12.65
C ALA A 477 26.00 -18.67 -11.56
N GLY A 478 27.33 -18.61 -11.49
CA GLY A 478 28.06 -17.78 -10.53
C GLY A 478 28.28 -18.43 -9.15
N ILE A 479 27.66 -19.57 -8.88
CA ILE A 479 27.82 -20.31 -7.63
C ILE A 479 29.00 -21.30 -7.77
N LYS A 480 29.93 -21.29 -6.81
CA LYS A 480 31.12 -22.13 -6.84
C LYS A 480 30.98 -23.37 -5.96
N GLN A 481 31.80 -24.39 -6.24
CA GLN A 481 31.88 -25.55 -5.37
C GLN A 481 32.39 -25.16 -3.97
N GLY A 482 31.74 -25.67 -2.94
CA GLY A 482 32.04 -25.36 -1.54
C GLY A 482 31.39 -24.06 -1.02
N GLU A 483 30.71 -23.31 -1.90
CA GLU A 483 30.01 -22.09 -1.49
C GLU A 483 28.83 -22.40 -0.59
N GLY A 484 28.71 -21.66 0.52
CA GLY A 484 27.64 -21.80 1.50
C GLY A 484 26.49 -20.81 1.28
N ILE A 485 25.44 -21.00 2.06
CA ILE A 485 24.27 -20.09 2.04
C ILE A 485 24.26 -19.30 3.35
N SER A 486 24.66 -18.03 3.28
CA SER A 486 24.60 -17.12 4.43
C SER A 486 24.29 -15.71 3.97
N PHE A 487 23.42 -15.00 4.70
CA PHE A 487 23.01 -13.62 4.41
C PHE A 487 22.39 -12.94 5.63
N ASN A 488 22.19 -11.64 5.54
CA ASN A 488 21.54 -10.85 6.59
C ASN A 488 20.07 -10.60 6.23
N ILE A 489 19.22 -10.54 7.28
CA ILE A 489 17.90 -9.92 7.19
C ILE A 489 17.89 -8.76 8.17
N ASP A 490 17.76 -7.54 7.62
CA ASP A 490 17.49 -6.36 8.43
C ASP A 490 15.97 -6.19 8.53
N TYR A 491 15.46 -5.95 9.73
CA TYR A 491 14.01 -5.86 9.94
C TYR A 491 13.66 -4.78 10.97
N GLU A 492 12.38 -4.36 10.94
CA GLU A 492 11.86 -3.30 11.79
C GLU A 492 11.98 -3.63 13.27
N SER A 493 12.45 -2.66 14.05
CA SER A 493 12.54 -2.73 15.52
C SER A 493 11.21 -2.36 16.19
N GLY A 494 11.00 -2.86 17.42
CA GLY A 494 9.84 -2.47 18.25
C GLY A 494 8.57 -3.30 18.02
N VAL A 495 8.53 -4.17 17.00
CA VAL A 495 7.43 -5.07 16.67
C VAL A 495 7.76 -6.49 17.12
N VAL A 496 7.07 -6.95 18.17
CA VAL A 496 7.38 -8.24 18.82
C VAL A 496 7.05 -9.42 17.91
N SER A 497 5.89 -9.41 17.26
CA SER A 497 5.49 -10.49 16.35
C SER A 497 6.48 -10.66 15.21
N LEU A 498 6.94 -9.57 14.59
CA LEU A 498 7.94 -9.62 13.53
C LEU A 498 9.27 -10.18 14.01
N GLN A 499 9.70 -9.82 15.22
CA GLN A 499 10.91 -10.39 15.82
C GLN A 499 10.79 -11.91 16.00
N ASP A 500 9.65 -12.40 16.46
CA ASP A 500 9.40 -13.82 16.66
C ASP A 500 9.33 -14.57 15.33
N GLU A 501 8.70 -14.01 14.31
CA GLU A 501 8.67 -14.52 12.93
C GLU A 501 10.08 -14.66 12.36
N MET A 502 10.92 -13.63 12.49
CA MET A 502 12.29 -13.64 11.96
C MET A 502 13.18 -14.63 12.72
N ASN A 503 13.02 -14.75 14.05
CA ASN A 503 13.72 -15.74 14.86
C ASN A 503 13.34 -17.16 14.47
N ASP A 504 12.04 -17.43 14.25
CA ASP A 504 11.61 -18.75 13.79
C ASP A 504 12.16 -19.04 12.40
N LEU A 505 12.07 -18.11 11.45
CA LEU A 505 12.64 -18.26 10.11
C LEU A 505 14.14 -18.61 10.17
N ALA A 506 14.92 -17.88 10.96
CA ALA A 506 16.35 -18.16 11.13
C ALA A 506 16.59 -19.55 11.73
N SER A 507 15.73 -19.98 12.65
CA SER A 507 15.77 -21.33 13.25
C SER A 507 15.46 -22.42 12.22
N GLN A 508 14.41 -22.25 11.39
CA GLN A 508 14.07 -23.20 10.32
C GLN A 508 15.20 -23.28 9.28
N ALA A 509 15.74 -22.14 8.86
CA ALA A 509 16.87 -22.07 7.94
C ALA A 509 18.10 -22.82 8.46
N LYS A 510 18.43 -22.67 9.74
CA LYS A 510 19.54 -23.36 10.39
C LYS A 510 19.38 -24.89 10.38
N LYS A 511 18.14 -25.41 10.46
CA LYS A 511 17.87 -26.85 10.32
C LYS A 511 18.23 -27.38 8.93
N LEU A 512 18.35 -26.51 7.94
CA LEU A 512 18.85 -26.84 6.60
C LEU A 512 20.30 -26.38 6.37
N GLY A 513 20.99 -25.91 7.41
CA GLY A 513 22.37 -25.44 7.30
C GLY A 513 22.51 -24.12 6.52
N ILE A 514 21.45 -23.31 6.50
CA ILE A 514 21.44 -21.94 5.99
C ILE A 514 21.65 -21.00 7.18
N THR A 515 22.57 -20.03 7.04
CA THR A 515 22.84 -19.04 8.09
C THR A 515 22.16 -17.72 7.77
N ILE A 516 21.27 -17.28 8.65
CA ILE A 516 20.64 -15.96 8.60
C ILE A 516 21.11 -15.14 9.79
N ASN A 517 21.69 -13.97 9.53
CA ASN A 517 22.05 -13.01 10.57
C ASN A 517 20.94 -11.95 10.64
N LEU A 518 20.34 -11.78 11.80
CA LEU A 518 19.24 -10.86 12.03
C LEU A 518 19.75 -9.55 12.64
N THR A 519 19.29 -8.41 12.10
CA THR A 519 19.59 -7.07 12.61
C THR A 519 18.33 -6.22 12.61
N THR A 520 18.07 -5.51 13.70
CA THR A 520 16.92 -4.61 13.82
C THR A 520 17.30 -3.17 13.54
N HIS A 521 16.41 -2.43 12.87
CA HIS A 521 16.53 -1.01 12.61
C HIS A 521 15.15 -0.33 12.71
N PRO A 522 15.10 0.99 12.93
CA PRO A 522 13.86 1.76 12.79
C PRO A 522 13.21 1.54 11.42
N PHE A 523 11.89 1.54 11.37
CA PHE A 523 11.10 1.32 10.15
C PHE A 523 11.63 2.12 8.94
N SER A 524 11.82 3.44 9.12
CA SER A 524 12.30 4.33 8.05
C SER A 524 13.68 3.94 7.52
N THR A 525 14.55 3.37 8.36
CA THR A 525 15.88 2.88 7.95
C THR A 525 15.75 1.62 7.11
N VAL A 526 14.90 0.66 7.52
CA VAL A 526 14.68 -0.59 6.76
C VAL A 526 14.15 -0.26 5.36
N VAL A 527 13.12 0.60 5.26
CA VAL A 527 12.55 1.03 3.96
C VAL A 527 13.59 1.75 3.11
N SER A 528 14.31 2.72 3.67
CA SER A 528 15.25 3.55 2.90
C SER A 528 16.49 2.79 2.41
N THR A 529 16.91 1.74 3.09
CA THR A 529 18.06 0.91 2.71
C THR A 529 17.66 -0.23 1.76
N GLY A 530 16.40 -0.68 1.78
CA GLY A 530 15.87 -1.74 0.93
C GLY A 530 15.50 -1.29 -0.49
N THR A 531 16.29 -0.43 -1.11
CA THR A 531 15.98 0.16 -2.42
C THR A 531 16.63 -0.60 -3.58
N PRO A 532 16.06 -0.54 -4.80
CA PRO A 532 16.67 -1.15 -5.98
C PRO A 532 18.10 -0.64 -6.19
N CYS A 533 19.01 -1.54 -6.50
CA CYS A 533 20.40 -1.17 -6.78
C CYS A 533 21.00 -2.01 -7.91
N LYS A 534 22.08 -1.51 -8.52
CA LYS A 534 22.76 -2.19 -9.64
C LYS A 534 23.90 -3.04 -9.11
N PRO A 535 24.17 -4.23 -9.69
CA PRO A 535 25.31 -5.06 -9.32
C PRO A 535 26.66 -4.35 -9.48
N SER A 536 26.75 -3.36 -10.38
CA SER A 536 27.95 -2.54 -10.59
C SER A 536 28.20 -1.53 -9.46
N ALA A 537 27.20 -1.26 -8.60
CA ALA A 537 27.35 -0.32 -7.49
C ALA A 537 27.97 -1.03 -6.28
N ALA A 538 29.14 -0.59 -5.82
CA ALA A 538 29.82 -1.16 -4.66
C ALA A 538 28.97 -1.09 -3.37
N ALA A 539 28.08 -0.11 -3.26
CA ALA A 539 27.15 0.07 -2.14
C ALA A 539 25.95 -0.88 -2.16
N CYS A 540 25.71 -1.62 -3.27
CA CYS A 540 24.61 -2.58 -3.39
C CYS A 540 24.91 -3.84 -2.55
N LYS A 541 24.75 -3.74 -1.21
CA LYS A 541 25.14 -4.80 -0.26
C LYS A 541 24.04 -5.29 0.66
N TRP A 542 22.87 -4.64 0.70
CA TRP A 542 21.75 -5.19 1.45
C TRP A 542 21.30 -6.53 0.86
N THR A 543 20.80 -7.44 1.66
CA THR A 543 20.44 -8.80 1.24
C THR A 543 18.96 -9.09 1.31
N ALA A 544 18.35 -8.87 2.46
CA ALA A 544 16.91 -8.94 2.67
C ALA A 544 16.49 -7.85 3.64
N GLN A 545 15.31 -7.28 3.43
CA GLN A 545 14.75 -6.19 4.25
C GLN A 545 13.30 -6.52 4.58
N ASN A 546 12.95 -6.62 5.88
CA ASN A 546 11.58 -6.84 6.29
C ASN A 546 11.09 -5.63 7.13
N TRP A 547 10.30 -4.77 6.51
CA TRP A 547 9.73 -3.59 7.16
C TRP A 547 8.40 -3.84 7.87
N GLY A 548 8.07 -5.10 8.20
CA GLY A 548 6.90 -5.47 9.01
C GLY A 548 5.55 -5.34 8.30
N ALA A 549 5.54 -4.85 7.07
CA ALA A 549 4.35 -4.68 6.24
C ALA A 549 4.67 -5.04 4.80
N GLY A 550 3.66 -5.09 3.95
CA GLY A 550 3.87 -5.39 2.54
C GLY A 550 3.59 -4.19 1.63
N TRP A 551 2.89 -4.46 0.55
CA TRP A 551 2.41 -3.47 -0.39
C TRP A 551 0.93 -3.21 -0.18
N ILE A 552 0.57 -1.95 0.02
CA ILE A 552 -0.80 -1.48 -0.09
C ILE A 552 -0.96 -0.96 -1.50
N TYR A 553 -2.01 -1.41 -2.19
CA TYR A 553 -2.30 -0.91 -3.54
C TYR A 553 -2.80 0.53 -3.52
N GLY A 554 -2.12 1.42 -2.82
CA GLY A 554 -2.22 2.87 -2.76
C GLY A 554 -3.58 3.41 -3.18
N PRO A 555 -3.65 4.40 -4.07
CA PRO A 555 -4.92 4.76 -4.70
C PRO A 555 -5.38 3.75 -5.77
N SER A 556 -4.54 2.78 -6.18
CA SER A 556 -4.89 1.74 -7.15
C SER A 556 -5.68 0.62 -6.49
N TYR A 557 -6.89 0.40 -6.96
CA TYR A 557 -7.73 -0.72 -6.53
C TYR A 557 -7.52 -1.99 -7.37
N LEU A 558 -6.80 -1.87 -8.47
CA LEU A 558 -6.37 -2.97 -9.32
C LEU A 558 -5.03 -3.50 -8.84
N PRO A 559 -4.93 -4.76 -8.42
CA PRO A 559 -3.69 -5.35 -7.90
C PRO A 559 -2.75 -5.76 -9.05
N THR A 560 -2.40 -4.83 -9.91
CA THR A 560 -1.44 -5.03 -10.99
C THR A 560 0.00 -5.02 -10.47
N GLY A 561 0.94 -5.53 -11.22
CA GLY A 561 2.28 -5.82 -10.72
C GLY A 561 3.40 -4.94 -11.28
N GLU A 562 3.09 -3.96 -12.11
CA GLU A 562 4.10 -3.15 -12.80
C GLU A 562 5.03 -2.38 -11.86
N PRO A 563 4.57 -1.79 -10.73
CA PRO A 563 5.47 -1.10 -9.83
C PRO A 563 6.41 -2.04 -9.08
N LEU A 564 5.95 -3.29 -8.84
CA LEU A 564 6.63 -4.25 -7.96
C LEU A 564 7.61 -5.18 -8.69
N TYR A 565 7.27 -5.61 -9.93
CA TYR A 565 8.00 -6.71 -10.57
C TYR A 565 8.47 -6.42 -11.99
N ASN A 566 8.09 -5.30 -12.60
CA ASN A 566 8.69 -4.93 -13.88
C ASN A 566 10.14 -4.50 -13.67
N PRO A 567 11.05 -4.93 -14.55
CA PRO A 567 12.44 -4.51 -14.48
C PRO A 567 12.58 -2.99 -14.55
N GLY A 568 13.32 -2.42 -13.60
CA GLY A 568 13.56 -0.98 -13.52
C GLY A 568 12.46 -0.16 -12.85
N SER A 569 11.39 -0.80 -12.36
CA SER A 569 10.38 -0.12 -11.53
C SER A 569 10.96 0.29 -10.19
N ALA A 570 10.53 1.47 -9.71
CA ALA A 570 11.07 2.08 -8.49
C ALA A 570 10.77 1.25 -7.23
N ALA A 571 9.62 0.61 -7.15
CA ALA A 571 9.24 -0.24 -6.03
C ALA A 571 9.67 -1.71 -6.19
N ASN A 572 10.34 -2.08 -7.27
CA ASN A 572 10.94 -3.39 -7.44
C ASN A 572 12.24 -3.51 -6.61
N ALA A 573 12.09 -3.45 -5.28
CA ALA A 573 13.19 -3.36 -4.32
C ALA A 573 14.25 -4.45 -4.54
N GLY A 574 13.82 -5.70 -4.72
CA GLY A 574 14.68 -6.85 -4.99
C GLY A 574 15.32 -6.89 -6.36
N SER A 575 14.96 -5.97 -7.27
CA SER A 575 15.43 -5.95 -8.66
C SER A 575 15.08 -7.23 -9.44
N TYR A 576 13.90 -7.79 -9.19
CA TYR A 576 13.40 -8.97 -9.90
C TYR A 576 13.25 -8.68 -11.40
N SER A 577 13.55 -9.65 -12.23
CA SER A 577 13.45 -9.54 -13.70
C SER A 577 13.11 -10.89 -14.32
N ASP A 578 11.93 -10.96 -14.92
CA ASP A 578 11.44 -12.16 -15.61
C ASP A 578 10.53 -11.76 -16.79
N PRO A 579 10.85 -12.14 -18.03
CA PRO A 579 10.05 -11.76 -19.20
C PRO A 579 8.63 -12.31 -19.18
N LYS A 580 8.39 -13.49 -18.59
CA LYS A 580 7.03 -14.06 -18.47
C LYS A 580 6.21 -13.29 -17.46
N MET A 581 6.81 -12.91 -16.33
CA MET A 581 6.15 -12.04 -15.35
C MET A 581 5.74 -10.72 -15.99
N THR A 582 6.67 -10.04 -16.69
CA THR A 582 6.39 -8.80 -17.43
C THR A 582 5.24 -8.98 -18.42
N SER A 583 5.21 -10.08 -19.17
CA SER A 583 4.13 -10.36 -20.13
C SER A 583 2.78 -10.56 -19.42
N LEU A 584 2.74 -11.27 -18.30
CA LEU A 584 1.50 -11.47 -17.52
C LEU A 584 0.99 -10.15 -16.93
N ILE A 585 1.87 -9.32 -16.39
CA ILE A 585 1.54 -7.98 -15.90
C ILE A 585 0.97 -7.12 -17.03
N THR A 586 1.61 -7.12 -18.20
CA THR A 586 1.10 -6.38 -19.37
C THR A 586 -0.34 -6.80 -19.73
N GLN A 587 -0.67 -8.09 -19.63
CA GLN A 587 -2.02 -8.57 -19.92
C GLN A 587 -3.07 -8.07 -18.92
N THR A 588 -2.70 -7.76 -17.67
CA THR A 588 -3.63 -7.19 -16.68
C THR A 588 -3.96 -5.72 -16.94
N ILE A 589 -3.15 -5.01 -17.71
CA ILE A 589 -3.24 -3.57 -17.95
C ILE A 589 -3.72 -3.26 -19.38
N GLU A 590 -3.30 -4.07 -20.34
CA GLU A 590 -3.49 -3.82 -21.78
C GLU A 590 -4.41 -4.85 -22.44
N GLY A 591 -4.81 -5.88 -21.70
CA GLY A 591 -5.70 -6.93 -22.18
C GLY A 591 -7.15 -6.45 -22.32
N PRO A 592 -7.99 -7.21 -23.02
CA PRO A 592 -9.43 -6.98 -23.05
C PRO A 592 -10.03 -7.09 -21.65
N LEU A 593 -10.87 -6.14 -21.24
CA LEU A 593 -11.58 -6.15 -19.93
C LEU A 593 -12.29 -7.48 -19.64
N ALA A 594 -12.85 -8.13 -20.64
CA ALA A 594 -13.49 -9.44 -20.50
C ALA A 594 -12.54 -10.55 -19.97
N ASN A 595 -11.23 -10.36 -20.10
CA ASN A 595 -10.20 -11.31 -19.69
C ASN A 595 -9.44 -10.86 -18.42
N GLU A 596 -9.77 -9.72 -17.84
CA GLU A 596 -9.05 -9.10 -16.73
C GLU A 596 -8.90 -10.05 -15.53
N SER A 597 -9.98 -10.66 -15.08
CA SER A 597 -9.96 -11.63 -13.97
C SER A 597 -9.05 -12.83 -14.25
N ALA A 598 -9.05 -13.34 -15.48
CA ALA A 598 -8.18 -14.45 -15.88
C ALA A 598 -6.71 -14.00 -15.93
N ALA A 599 -6.43 -12.80 -16.42
CA ALA A 599 -5.09 -12.23 -16.48
C ALA A 599 -4.52 -11.99 -15.08
N LEU A 600 -5.29 -11.37 -14.18
CA LEU A 600 -4.92 -11.17 -12.78
C LEU A 600 -4.67 -12.49 -12.04
N THR A 601 -5.53 -13.49 -12.26
CA THR A 601 -5.37 -14.82 -11.67
C THR A 601 -4.09 -15.50 -12.18
N ALA A 602 -3.82 -15.46 -13.49
CA ALA A 602 -2.61 -16.04 -14.06
C ALA A 602 -1.33 -15.35 -13.56
N TYR A 603 -1.36 -14.03 -13.45
CA TYR A 603 -0.28 -13.24 -12.85
C TYR A 603 -0.02 -13.63 -11.40
N ALA A 604 -1.08 -13.68 -10.56
CA ALA A 604 -0.96 -14.04 -9.15
C ALA A 604 -0.41 -15.46 -8.95
N GLN A 605 -0.94 -16.43 -9.69
CA GLN A 605 -0.46 -17.83 -9.64
C GLN A 605 1.00 -17.94 -10.05
N TYR A 606 1.42 -17.22 -11.09
CA TYR A 606 2.80 -17.23 -11.53
C TYR A 606 3.73 -16.57 -10.51
N ALA A 607 3.31 -15.46 -9.89
CA ALA A 607 4.07 -14.81 -8.83
C ALA A 607 4.29 -15.74 -7.62
N GLY A 608 3.23 -16.44 -7.17
CA GLY A 608 3.36 -17.43 -6.10
C GLY A 608 4.23 -18.64 -6.45
N GLN A 609 4.44 -18.95 -7.74
CA GLN A 609 5.33 -20.01 -8.19
C GLN A 609 6.79 -19.57 -8.34
N GLN A 610 7.04 -18.29 -8.54
CA GLN A 610 8.38 -17.74 -8.78
C GLN A 610 8.99 -17.08 -7.55
N ASP A 611 8.21 -16.78 -6.53
CA ASP A 611 8.61 -16.05 -5.34
C ASP A 611 9.51 -14.85 -5.68
N PRO A 612 8.98 -13.84 -6.42
CA PRO A 612 9.75 -12.63 -6.73
C PRO A 612 10.12 -11.85 -5.48
N VAL A 613 9.35 -12.06 -4.42
CA VAL A 613 9.53 -11.65 -3.04
C VAL A 613 9.16 -12.83 -2.14
N ILE A 614 9.48 -12.77 -0.86
CA ILE A 614 9.06 -13.78 0.12
C ILE A 614 7.73 -13.35 0.73
N PHE A 615 6.69 -14.15 0.55
CA PHE A 615 5.35 -13.88 1.04
C PHE A 615 5.20 -14.28 2.49
N GLY A 616 4.59 -13.41 3.29
CA GLY A 616 4.25 -13.65 4.70
C GLY A 616 2.76 -13.47 4.97
N PRO A 617 2.28 -13.83 6.18
CA PRO A 617 0.88 -13.65 6.53
C PRO A 617 0.50 -12.18 6.51
N THR A 618 -0.68 -11.86 5.97
CA THR A 618 -1.21 -10.50 5.91
C THR A 618 -2.15 -10.25 7.07
N GLN A 619 -1.84 -9.27 7.90
CA GLN A 619 -2.61 -8.93 9.09
C GLN A 619 -3.86 -8.11 8.79
N VAL A 620 -4.85 -8.26 9.67
CA VAL A 620 -6.17 -7.60 9.59
C VAL A 620 -6.18 -6.26 10.32
N GLY A 621 -5.19 -5.43 10.16
CA GLY A 621 -5.14 -4.07 10.71
C GLY A 621 -5.13 -3.03 9.60
N THR A 622 -5.65 -1.84 9.85
CA THR A 622 -5.63 -0.73 8.87
C THR A 622 -4.21 -0.31 8.52
N TYR A 623 -3.28 -0.51 9.45
CA TYR A 623 -1.85 -0.27 9.29
C TYR A 623 -1.14 -1.57 9.66
N GLY A 624 -0.43 -2.19 8.74
CA GLY A 624 0.18 -3.51 8.92
C GLY A 624 0.82 -3.74 10.30
N GLY A 625 0.83 -4.98 10.75
CA GLY A 625 1.40 -5.34 12.04
C GLY A 625 0.43 -5.28 13.24
N ASN A 626 -0.86 -4.99 13.05
CA ASN A 626 -1.80 -4.80 14.14
C ASN A 626 -2.98 -5.79 14.12
N ALA A 627 -3.42 -6.22 15.30
CA ALA A 627 -4.58 -7.10 15.48
C ALA A 627 -5.92 -6.39 15.26
N ALA A 628 -5.99 -5.09 15.51
CA ALA A 628 -7.19 -4.29 15.35
C ALA A 628 -6.86 -2.78 15.38
N THR A 629 -7.75 -1.97 14.81
CA THR A 629 -7.81 -0.53 15.05
C THR A 629 -8.78 -0.23 16.19
N LEU A 630 -8.38 0.61 17.12
CA LEU A 630 -9.22 1.11 18.21
C LEU A 630 -9.80 2.48 17.86
N VAL A 631 -11.07 2.68 18.16
CA VAL A 631 -11.70 4.00 18.07
C VAL A 631 -12.47 4.26 19.36
N ASP A 632 -12.20 5.40 20.05
CA ASP A 632 -13.00 5.83 21.20
C ASP A 632 -14.47 5.98 20.77
N LYS A 633 -15.39 5.35 21.49
CA LYS A 633 -16.85 5.40 21.21
C LYS A 633 -17.42 6.81 21.24
N LYS A 634 -16.71 7.78 21.80
CA LYS A 634 -17.09 9.20 21.75
C LYS A 634 -16.74 9.87 20.42
N LEU A 635 -15.89 9.26 19.59
CA LEU A 635 -15.60 9.76 18.26
C LEU A 635 -16.64 9.22 17.28
N GLY A 636 -17.54 10.08 16.83
CA GLY A 636 -18.50 9.77 15.78
C GLY A 636 -17.92 10.05 14.39
N GLY A 637 -18.50 9.41 13.36
CA GLY A 637 -18.11 9.60 11.98
C GLY A 637 -16.69 9.17 11.65
N TYR A 638 -16.08 8.29 12.48
CA TYR A 638 -14.77 7.77 12.14
C TYR A 638 -14.81 7.16 10.75
N SER A 639 -13.91 7.60 9.91
CA SER A 639 -13.75 7.09 8.56
C SER A 639 -12.27 7.07 8.18
N ALA A 640 -11.89 6.01 7.54
CA ALA A 640 -10.75 5.91 6.65
C ALA A 640 -11.27 5.42 5.30
N ASN A 641 -10.59 5.68 4.21
CA ASN A 641 -10.99 5.10 2.93
C ASN A 641 -10.55 3.63 2.83
N ALA A 642 -10.90 2.95 1.75
CA ALA A 642 -10.57 1.53 1.53
C ALA A 642 -9.06 1.23 1.56
N LEU A 643 -8.22 2.24 1.47
CA LEU A 643 -6.77 2.15 1.48
C LEU A 643 -6.15 2.53 2.84
N GLY A 644 -6.99 2.79 3.84
CA GLY A 644 -6.55 3.19 5.17
C GLY A 644 -6.22 4.68 5.31
N PHE A 645 -6.50 5.53 4.32
CA PHE A 645 -6.26 6.97 4.43
C PHE A 645 -7.24 7.60 5.42
N LEU A 646 -6.70 8.31 6.39
CA LEU A 646 -7.49 9.01 7.40
C LEU A 646 -8.34 10.11 6.77
N GLN A 647 -9.61 10.18 7.16
CA GLN A 647 -10.60 11.13 6.63
C GLN A 647 -11.17 12.02 7.74
N PRO A 648 -10.36 12.93 8.34
CA PRO A 648 -10.74 13.73 9.51
C PRO A 648 -11.92 14.70 9.26
N GLN A 649 -12.26 14.98 8.00
CA GLN A 649 -13.43 15.80 7.66
C GLN A 649 -14.75 15.19 8.12
N TYR A 650 -14.84 13.87 8.30
CA TYR A 650 -16.04 13.18 8.74
C TYR A 650 -16.14 13.08 10.27
N TRP A 651 -15.04 13.28 11.00
CA TRP A 651 -14.97 13.01 12.44
C TRP A 651 -15.61 14.12 13.28
N TYR A 652 -16.25 13.73 14.36
CA TYR A 652 -16.82 14.63 15.37
C TYR A 652 -16.93 13.92 16.70
N PHE A 653 -16.87 14.66 17.80
CA PHE A 653 -17.16 14.09 19.11
C PHE A 653 -18.66 14.02 19.36
N THR A 654 -19.08 13.06 20.20
CA THR A 654 -20.46 12.90 20.66
C THR A 654 -20.57 13.18 22.17
N LYS A 655 -21.75 13.70 22.58
CA LYS A 655 -22.11 13.82 24.01
C LYS A 655 -22.81 12.56 24.50
#